data_2899a1ab78325d841bd8f0570d058e17
#
_entry.id   2899a1ab78325d841bd8f0570d058e17
#
_cell.length_a   1.000
_cell.length_b   1.000
_cell.length_c   1.000
_cell.angle_alpha   90.00
_cell.angle_beta   90.00
_cell.angle_gamma   90.00
#
_symmetry.space_group_name_H-M   'P 1'
#
loop_
_entity.id
_entity.type
_entity.pdbx_description
1 polymer ?
#
loop_
_entity_poly.entity_id
_entity_poly.type
_entity_poly.pdbx_seq_one_letter_code
_entity_poly.pdbx_strand_id
1 'polypeptide(L)'
;MKNLLGVVLSFLFTVSAEAQQGMVKGTISELLNGRSEVMPFANVTVMDEKGGIVAGSTTDMMGVYMFKLNTGNYNIEASFAGYQTKKSTVTLEAGKTASLNFTLEESAIKLVDVEIEVTLANDNDKAIDVAKQKATNILDGISKATMELTGDGTAVEAAQRVTGVSIEGGKYVYVRGLGDRYSKTTLNGMDISGLDPDRNSLQMDIFPTSLISNMMVSKTFTAEQPADFTGGIMNVETKDLPEYRIMNMSLSLGFNPNMHLNSNYLRYQGGKLDFLGMDDGTRALPAAAQTATIPTPVSSVYGETDVTNFVSGFNSTLGAQRSTSFLDASASFTYGNQKDLSTEENKLTKNPRLGYIFSLSHKSDYNYYSDVEFSEYQRVPNAPDSMELRVANQQTGSMGERNFLLGGLAGVAYKTKKSRIRMTMMRLQSGSSTAGRFSIFNNANAIGQSGYSAFSNNLEYTERALTNLLINGQHKWKDKKMKLDWRLAPTITVSDNPDIRKSTYTYGNDTTFSAGDGGMPSRIWRELDEMSIPVKVDVTKDYEFRGNESKLLFGASHSYKKRDYRIMQYNGMVNFNQDWDGEDLSQVLTPDNIFPNGNAFYYQSGNSQPNSNEYSSALNNTGVYVSTELGISTRLQGVFGVRAERFVQTHTGRDQKFASGNMDGSNLVNEEVLNSLDFFPSLNLIYRTNEKQNVRASFSKTIARPSFKELSFAQIIDPLTNRIFNGALFEYPGTWGGQLVETRIDNYDFRYEYFGDAGQTFSASVFYKAFDKPIELVRIPEQQTSAEYQPRNVGDGSLYGIEVEFKKNLGFMSPKLEKIKANANVTLVQSQIEMSDQEYAQRKAYERTGETITRERTMAGQSPYVINGGLTYKLDSAQMNFGIFYNVKGPTLFIAGAGLFPDVYSDPFHSLGLSVNKKFGKEGRTSIDLKASNLLNDNKYFYYSSFQSENQVYSLIKPGMSFSLGFKHKF
;
A
#
# COMPACT_ATOMS: atom_id res chain seq x y z
N MET A 1 3.80 -25.23 -25.98
CA MET A 1 4.24 -25.75 -24.68
C MET A 1 5.39 -26.79 -24.76
N LYS A 2 5.53 -27.62 -25.80
CA LYS A 2 6.68 -28.57 -25.91
C LYS A 2 8.05 -27.92 -26.19
N ASN A 3 8.11 -26.75 -26.80
CA ASN A 3 9.38 -26.05 -27.11
C ASN A 3 9.93 -25.17 -25.95
N LEU A 4 9.12 -24.84 -24.94
CA LEU A 4 9.58 -24.05 -23.77
C LEU A 4 10.28 -24.92 -22.73
N LEU A 5 9.88 -26.20 -22.63
CA LEU A 5 10.51 -27.17 -21.72
C LEU A 5 11.93 -27.59 -22.19
N GLY A 6 12.17 -27.55 -23.50
CA GLY A 6 13.49 -27.88 -24.08
C GLY A 6 14.55 -26.81 -23.80
N VAL A 7 14.17 -25.53 -23.73
CA VAL A 7 15.12 -24.42 -23.46
C VAL A 7 15.50 -24.35 -21.98
N VAL A 8 14.60 -24.72 -21.06
CA VAL A 8 14.90 -24.75 -19.62
C VAL A 8 15.80 -25.94 -19.25
N LEU A 9 15.69 -27.08 -19.96
CA LEU A 9 16.57 -28.23 -19.70
C LEU A 9 17.98 -28.09 -20.33
N SER A 10 18.13 -27.32 -21.42
CA SER A 10 19.43 -27.13 -22.07
C SER A 10 20.39 -26.19 -21.30
N PHE A 11 19.89 -25.44 -20.30
CA PHE A 11 20.75 -24.58 -19.47
C PHE A 11 21.37 -25.32 -18.26
N LEU A 12 21.06 -26.58 -18.06
CA LEU A 12 21.49 -27.35 -16.88
C LEU A 12 22.77 -28.18 -17.07
N PHE A 13 23.38 -28.20 -18.27
CA PHE A 13 24.60 -28.95 -18.53
C PHE A 13 25.67 -28.12 -19.23
N THR A 14 26.27 -27.16 -18.51
CA THR A 14 27.64 -26.74 -18.80
C THR A 14 28.53 -27.24 -17.67
N VAL A 15 29.23 -28.32 -17.91
CA VAL A 15 30.32 -28.80 -17.06
C VAL A 15 31.44 -27.78 -17.13
N SER A 16 31.59 -27.02 -16.03
CA SER A 16 32.74 -26.13 -15.86
C SER A 16 33.92 -26.93 -15.36
N ALA A 17 35.06 -26.76 -16.00
CA ALA A 17 36.33 -27.28 -15.50
C ALA A 17 36.54 -26.90 -14.04
N GLU A 18 36.79 -27.85 -13.16
CA GLU A 18 37.09 -27.65 -11.76
C GLU A 18 38.41 -26.90 -11.63
N ALA A 19 38.33 -25.56 -11.44
CA ALA A 19 39.47 -24.80 -10.94
C ALA A 19 39.75 -25.29 -9.51
N GLN A 20 41.04 -25.52 -9.15
CA GLN A 20 41.44 -25.90 -7.80
C GLN A 20 40.97 -24.84 -6.81
N GLN A 21 39.95 -25.17 -5.98
CA GLN A 21 39.34 -24.26 -5.04
C GLN A 21 39.74 -24.60 -3.60
N GLY A 22 40.05 -23.56 -2.80
CA GLY A 22 40.18 -23.62 -1.34
C GLY A 22 38.94 -23.03 -0.67
N MET A 23 38.81 -23.21 0.63
CA MET A 23 37.70 -22.67 1.41
C MET A 23 38.24 -21.78 2.53
N VAL A 24 37.61 -20.62 2.78
CA VAL A 24 37.81 -19.87 4.02
C VAL A 24 36.51 -19.87 4.82
N LYS A 25 36.63 -20.15 6.11
CA LYS A 25 35.55 -20.11 7.07
C LYS A 25 36.00 -19.37 8.32
N GLY A 26 35.10 -18.59 8.93
CA GLY A 26 35.42 -17.89 10.18
C GLY A 26 34.16 -17.44 10.90
N THR A 27 34.35 -16.93 12.10
CA THR A 27 33.30 -16.39 12.96
C THR A 27 33.60 -14.92 13.21
N ILE A 28 32.57 -14.10 13.14
CA ILE A 28 32.65 -12.72 13.62
C ILE A 28 31.96 -12.63 14.97
N SER A 29 32.67 -12.04 15.94
CA SER A 29 32.20 -11.85 17.31
C SER A 29 32.48 -10.43 17.79
N GLU A 30 31.83 -10.05 18.87
CA GLU A 30 32.12 -8.86 19.67
C GLU A 30 32.53 -9.24 21.09
N LEU A 31 33.21 -8.34 21.81
CA LEU A 31 33.57 -8.51 23.21
C LEU A 31 32.60 -7.71 24.09
N LEU A 32 31.62 -8.39 24.69
CA LEU A 32 30.66 -7.79 25.61
C LEU A 32 30.97 -8.24 27.04
N ASN A 33 31.31 -7.29 27.91
CA ASN A 33 31.60 -7.58 29.32
C ASN A 33 32.62 -8.70 29.54
N GLY A 34 33.63 -8.82 28.65
CA GLY A 34 34.70 -9.83 28.71
C GLY A 34 34.28 -11.21 28.18
N ARG A 35 33.07 -11.33 27.57
CA ARG A 35 32.59 -12.55 26.88
C ARG A 35 32.52 -12.29 25.39
N SER A 36 32.96 -13.27 24.59
CA SER A 36 32.84 -13.22 23.13
C SER A 36 31.43 -13.65 22.73
N GLU A 37 30.68 -12.69 22.18
CA GLU A 37 29.35 -12.95 21.59
C GLU A 37 29.45 -12.93 20.08
N VAL A 38 28.79 -13.90 19.41
CA VAL A 38 28.79 -14.00 17.95
C VAL A 38 27.97 -12.86 17.32
N MET A 39 28.44 -12.35 16.19
CA MET A 39 27.76 -11.27 15.44
C MET A 39 27.04 -11.84 14.22
N PRO A 40 25.71 -12.05 14.28
CA PRO A 40 24.92 -12.38 13.11
C PRO A 40 24.84 -11.22 12.12
N PHE A 41 24.83 -11.55 10.82
CA PHE A 41 24.65 -10.60 9.74
C PHE A 41 25.74 -9.51 9.61
N ALA A 42 26.90 -9.73 10.19
CA ALA A 42 28.05 -8.86 9.91
C ALA A 42 28.49 -9.05 8.45
N ASN A 43 28.82 -7.96 7.78
CA ASN A 43 29.27 -7.99 6.40
C ASN A 43 30.71 -8.53 6.32
N VAL A 44 30.93 -9.46 5.39
CA VAL A 44 32.25 -10.00 5.08
C VAL A 44 32.50 -9.80 3.59
N THR A 45 33.53 -9.05 3.25
CA THR A 45 33.92 -8.78 1.87
C THR A 45 35.29 -9.39 1.61
N VAL A 46 35.41 -10.18 0.56
CA VAL A 46 36.66 -10.78 0.12
C VAL A 46 37.19 -10.01 -1.07
N MET A 47 38.44 -9.58 -0.97
CA MET A 47 39.13 -8.84 -2.03
C MET A 47 40.38 -9.61 -2.50
N ASP A 48 40.71 -9.50 -3.77
CA ASP A 48 41.98 -9.99 -4.31
C ASP A 48 43.17 -9.11 -3.88
N GLU A 49 44.39 -9.51 -4.21
CA GLU A 49 45.58 -8.75 -3.89
C GLU A 49 45.57 -7.33 -4.48
N LYS A 50 44.81 -7.09 -5.55
CA LYS A 50 44.68 -5.78 -6.20
C LYS A 50 43.56 -4.94 -5.61
N GLY A 51 42.82 -5.48 -4.58
CA GLY A 51 41.75 -4.80 -3.89
C GLY A 51 40.41 -4.87 -4.66
N GLY A 52 40.30 -5.71 -5.69
CA GLY A 52 39.04 -6.02 -6.37
C GLY A 52 38.17 -6.94 -5.50
N ILE A 53 36.87 -6.64 -5.36
CA ILE A 53 35.93 -7.48 -4.60
C ILE A 53 35.66 -8.74 -5.40
N VAL A 54 36.02 -9.90 -4.84
CA VAL A 54 35.86 -11.23 -5.43
C VAL A 54 34.58 -11.92 -4.94
N ALA A 55 34.27 -11.74 -3.65
CA ALA A 55 33.07 -12.29 -3.04
C ALA A 55 32.65 -11.44 -1.84
N GLY A 56 31.39 -11.59 -1.44
CA GLY A 56 30.84 -10.98 -0.23
C GLY A 56 29.67 -11.78 0.29
N SER A 57 29.48 -11.76 1.59
CA SER A 57 28.37 -12.39 2.28
C SER A 57 28.16 -11.70 3.61
N THR A 58 27.01 -11.95 4.23
CA THR A 58 26.81 -11.67 5.65
C THR A 58 27.04 -12.92 6.47
N THR A 59 27.49 -12.78 7.71
CA THR A 59 27.54 -13.90 8.65
C THR A 59 26.14 -14.44 8.87
N ASP A 60 26.06 -15.74 9.12
CA ASP A 60 24.83 -16.37 9.56
C ASP A 60 24.48 -15.97 11.01
N MET A 61 23.42 -16.57 11.55
CA MET A 61 22.97 -16.30 12.93
C MET A 61 23.97 -16.72 14.02
N MET A 62 24.93 -17.56 13.68
CA MET A 62 26.02 -17.97 14.57
C MET A 62 27.27 -17.11 14.38
N GLY A 63 27.14 -16.01 13.64
CA GLY A 63 28.26 -15.17 13.29
C GLY A 63 29.25 -15.82 12.31
N VAL A 64 28.89 -16.93 11.67
CA VAL A 64 29.79 -17.71 10.80
C VAL A 64 29.65 -17.22 9.35
N TYR A 65 30.79 -17.04 8.70
CA TYR A 65 30.87 -16.83 7.24
C TYR A 65 31.69 -17.94 6.58
N MET A 66 31.46 -18.15 5.28
CA MET A 66 32.20 -19.14 4.51
C MET A 66 32.23 -18.75 3.02
N PHE A 67 33.43 -18.83 2.42
CA PHE A 67 33.62 -18.63 0.99
C PHE A 67 34.44 -19.80 0.40
N LYS A 68 34.02 -20.25 -0.77
CA LYS A 68 34.77 -21.17 -1.63
C LYS A 68 35.32 -20.38 -2.80
N LEU A 69 36.63 -20.26 -2.90
CA LEU A 69 37.34 -19.38 -3.83
C LEU A 69 38.47 -20.16 -4.51
N ASN A 70 38.97 -19.65 -5.63
CA ASN A 70 40.15 -20.19 -6.28
C ASN A 70 41.39 -20.08 -5.34
N THR A 71 42.40 -20.90 -5.53
CA THR A 71 43.66 -20.79 -4.75
C THR A 71 44.30 -19.44 -4.99
N GLY A 72 44.80 -18.82 -3.92
CA GLY A 72 45.44 -17.49 -3.97
C GLY A 72 45.38 -16.74 -2.64
N ASN A 73 45.92 -15.54 -2.63
CA ASN A 73 45.90 -14.64 -1.48
C ASN A 73 44.70 -13.71 -1.56
N TYR A 74 44.01 -13.56 -0.46
CA TYR A 74 42.82 -12.72 -0.35
C TYR A 74 42.89 -11.81 0.89
N ASN A 75 42.37 -10.61 0.76
CA ASN A 75 42.10 -9.70 1.87
C ASN A 75 40.62 -9.85 2.27
N ILE A 76 40.36 -10.24 3.50
CA ILE A 76 39.00 -10.31 4.04
C ILE A 76 38.77 -9.14 4.96
N GLU A 77 37.69 -8.45 4.72
CA GLU A 77 37.21 -7.32 5.50
C GLU A 77 35.90 -7.69 6.20
N ALA A 78 35.90 -7.56 7.54
CA ALA A 78 34.71 -7.76 8.37
C ALA A 78 34.21 -6.41 8.87
N SER A 79 32.94 -6.07 8.64
CA SER A 79 32.35 -4.81 9.05
C SER A 79 30.93 -5.02 9.59
N PHE A 80 30.56 -4.16 10.55
CA PHE A 80 29.22 -4.15 11.11
C PHE A 80 28.86 -2.72 11.55
N ALA A 81 27.59 -2.34 11.44
CA ALA A 81 27.13 -1.02 11.81
C ALA A 81 27.38 -0.74 13.31
N GLY A 82 28.15 0.30 13.62
CA GLY A 82 28.52 0.65 14.99
C GLY A 82 29.84 0.03 15.47
N TYR A 83 30.57 -0.70 14.62
CA TYR A 83 31.85 -1.35 14.96
C TYR A 83 32.97 -0.90 14.04
N GLN A 84 34.22 -1.00 14.54
CA GLN A 84 35.38 -0.74 13.73
C GLN A 84 35.56 -1.87 12.71
N THR A 85 35.71 -1.51 11.43
CA THR A 85 36.03 -2.47 10.37
C THR A 85 37.39 -3.10 10.58
N LYS A 86 37.48 -4.43 10.60
CA LYS A 86 38.73 -5.16 10.67
C LYS A 86 39.06 -5.85 9.35
N LYS A 87 40.31 -5.85 8.97
CA LYS A 87 40.86 -6.51 7.76
C LYS A 87 41.94 -7.50 8.12
N SER A 88 41.99 -8.59 7.40
CA SER A 88 43.01 -9.62 7.53
C SER A 88 43.27 -10.32 6.20
N THR A 89 44.50 -10.82 6.01
CA THR A 89 44.85 -11.57 4.81
C THR A 89 44.74 -13.07 5.06
N VAL A 90 44.34 -13.83 4.02
CA VAL A 90 44.30 -15.29 4.06
C VAL A 90 44.79 -15.87 2.73
N THR A 91 45.64 -16.92 2.83
CA THR A 91 46.08 -17.68 1.67
C THR A 91 45.24 -18.97 1.57
N LEU A 92 44.65 -19.21 0.40
CA LEU A 92 43.83 -20.38 0.12
C LEU A 92 44.57 -21.38 -0.74
N GLU A 93 44.72 -22.59 -0.22
CA GLU A 93 45.29 -23.74 -0.92
C GLU A 93 44.20 -24.70 -1.39
N ALA A 94 44.48 -25.42 -2.49
CA ALA A 94 43.52 -26.35 -3.09
C ALA A 94 43.06 -27.45 -2.09
N GLY A 95 41.75 -27.59 -1.98
CA GLY A 95 41.13 -28.61 -1.11
C GLY A 95 41.27 -28.37 0.41
N LYS A 96 41.94 -27.28 0.84
CA LYS A 96 42.08 -26.93 2.26
C LYS A 96 41.10 -25.90 2.71
N THR A 97 40.73 -25.90 3.99
CA THR A 97 39.91 -24.89 4.65
C THR A 97 40.81 -24.03 5.55
N ALA A 98 40.91 -22.74 5.25
CA ALA A 98 41.52 -21.75 6.11
C ALA A 98 40.50 -21.24 7.14
N SER A 99 40.90 -21.06 8.39
CA SER A 99 40.03 -20.49 9.44
C SER A 99 40.49 -19.07 9.75
N LEU A 100 39.60 -18.09 9.67
CA LEU A 100 39.88 -16.69 9.97
C LEU A 100 38.73 -16.08 10.76
N ASN A 101 38.94 -15.79 12.03
CA ASN A 101 37.92 -15.19 12.92
C ASN A 101 38.22 -13.71 13.13
N PHE A 102 37.15 -12.92 13.26
CA PHE A 102 37.23 -11.50 13.59
C PHE A 102 36.50 -11.23 14.90
N THR A 103 37.11 -10.44 15.77
CA THR A 103 36.44 -9.84 16.92
C THR A 103 36.35 -8.35 16.62
N LEU A 104 35.14 -7.87 16.38
CA LEU A 104 34.89 -6.45 16.13
C LEU A 104 34.77 -5.72 17.48
N GLU A 105 35.30 -4.54 17.54
CA GLU A 105 35.24 -3.67 18.71
C GLU A 105 34.22 -2.56 18.41
N GLU A 106 33.38 -2.23 19.40
CA GLU A 106 32.49 -1.07 19.23
C GLU A 106 33.31 0.16 18.88
N SER A 107 32.85 0.85 17.87
CA SER A 107 33.48 2.09 17.47
C SER A 107 33.13 3.14 18.52
N ALA A 108 34.08 3.49 19.39
CA ALA A 108 34.04 4.69 20.22
C ALA A 108 34.05 5.97 19.39
N ILE A 109 34.03 5.87 18.06
CA ILE A 109 34.04 6.97 17.12
C ILE A 109 32.69 7.66 17.13
N LYS A 110 32.72 8.90 17.50
CA LYS A 110 31.72 9.93 17.40
C LYS A 110 30.79 9.75 16.19
N LEU A 111 29.52 9.92 16.42
CA LEU A 111 28.31 9.74 15.59
C LEU A 111 28.32 10.28 14.12
N VAL A 112 29.44 10.84 13.64
CA VAL A 112 29.46 11.60 12.37
C VAL A 112 29.78 10.78 11.11
N ASP A 113 30.50 9.64 11.22
CA ASP A 113 30.97 8.88 10.04
C ASP A 113 30.07 7.70 9.59
N VAL A 114 29.01 7.39 10.32
CA VAL A 114 28.21 6.16 10.13
C VAL A 114 27.08 6.34 9.09
N GLU A 115 26.70 7.54 8.75
CA GLU A 115 25.47 7.83 7.98
C GLU A 115 25.50 7.38 6.50
N ILE A 116 26.66 7.20 5.87
CA ILE A 116 26.73 6.67 4.49
C ILE A 116 26.90 5.14 4.46
N GLU A 117 27.49 4.54 5.49
CA GLU A 117 27.62 3.08 5.59
C GLU A 117 26.32 2.41 6.07
N VAL A 118 25.51 3.10 6.87
CA VAL A 118 24.20 2.60 7.36
C VAL A 118 23.19 2.40 6.24
N THR A 119 23.27 3.14 5.14
CA THR A 119 22.37 2.94 3.97
C THR A 119 22.59 1.61 3.24
N LEU A 120 23.71 0.94 3.46
CA LEU A 120 24.05 -0.31 2.77
C LEU A 120 23.66 -1.59 3.52
N ALA A 121 23.28 -1.49 4.79
CA ALA A 121 22.97 -2.62 5.66
C ALA A 121 21.51 -2.62 6.17
N ASN A 122 20.63 -1.78 5.64
CA ASN A 122 19.25 -1.61 6.11
C ASN A 122 18.30 -2.76 5.75
N ASP A 123 18.81 -3.91 5.34
CA ASP A 123 18.02 -5.10 4.98
C ASP A 123 17.87 -6.11 6.14
N ASN A 124 18.46 -5.84 7.30
CA ASN A 124 18.41 -6.71 8.47
C ASN A 124 17.82 -6.00 9.71
N ASP A 125 17.32 -6.77 10.68
CA ASP A 125 16.62 -6.26 11.87
C ASP A 125 17.51 -5.41 12.77
N LYS A 126 18.78 -5.76 12.93
CA LYS A 126 19.70 -4.98 13.78
C LYS A 126 19.98 -3.59 13.18
N ALA A 127 20.06 -3.48 11.86
CA ALA A 127 20.18 -2.18 11.20
C ALA A 127 18.94 -1.30 11.43
N ILE A 128 17.74 -1.88 11.39
CA ILE A 128 16.49 -1.19 11.75
C ILE A 128 16.54 -0.72 13.20
N ASP A 129 16.95 -1.58 14.15
CA ASP A 129 17.02 -1.22 15.57
C ASP A 129 18.06 -0.10 15.83
N VAL A 130 19.22 -0.11 15.15
CA VAL A 130 20.20 0.98 15.19
C VAL A 130 19.64 2.27 14.58
N ALA A 131 18.90 2.17 13.46
CA ALA A 131 18.23 3.32 12.86
C ALA A 131 17.20 3.93 13.82
N LYS A 132 16.37 3.10 14.49
CA LYS A 132 15.43 3.53 15.54
C LYS A 132 16.15 4.25 16.69
N GLN A 133 17.22 3.67 17.21
CA GLN A 133 17.97 4.20 18.34
C GLN A 133 18.57 5.59 18.04
N LYS A 134 19.08 5.78 16.80
CA LYS A 134 19.75 7.01 16.36
C LYS A 134 18.82 8.05 15.73
N ALA A 135 17.58 7.70 15.42
CA ALA A 135 16.65 8.61 14.76
C ALA A 135 16.36 9.85 15.59
N THR A 136 16.18 10.98 14.91
CA THR A 136 15.77 12.27 15.50
C THR A 136 14.28 12.34 15.84
N ASN A 137 13.51 11.41 15.30
CA ASN A 137 12.06 11.26 15.49
C ASN A 137 11.72 9.86 16.00
N ILE A 138 10.44 9.59 16.25
CA ILE A 138 9.95 8.25 16.58
C ILE A 138 9.82 7.46 15.29
N LEU A 139 10.63 6.38 15.18
CA LEU A 139 10.76 5.57 14.00
C LEU A 139 10.51 4.10 14.32
N ASP A 140 9.73 3.42 13.49
CA ASP A 140 9.55 1.97 13.50
C ASP A 140 9.77 1.43 12.08
N GLY A 141 9.90 0.11 11.91
CA GLY A 141 10.12 -0.43 10.57
C GLY A 141 10.24 -1.94 10.52
N ILE A 142 10.33 -2.45 9.29
CA ILE A 142 10.52 -3.87 8.98
C ILE A 142 11.62 -4.04 7.95
N SER A 143 12.52 -4.99 8.22
CA SER A 143 13.63 -5.33 7.34
C SER A 143 13.21 -6.34 6.27
N LYS A 144 13.98 -6.42 5.19
CA LYS A 144 13.86 -7.48 4.19
C LYS A 144 14.04 -8.86 4.81
N ALA A 145 14.96 -9.02 5.78
CA ALA A 145 15.17 -10.30 6.45
C ALA A 145 13.91 -10.79 7.16
N THR A 146 13.16 -9.88 7.83
CA THR A 146 11.88 -10.21 8.43
C THR A 146 10.83 -10.53 7.37
N MET A 147 10.71 -9.75 6.29
CA MET A 147 9.76 -10.03 5.19
C MET A 147 10.01 -11.40 4.55
N GLU A 148 11.27 -11.78 4.37
CA GLU A 148 11.65 -13.10 3.86
C GLU A 148 11.32 -14.23 4.86
N LEU A 149 11.51 -14.00 6.17
CA LEU A 149 11.21 -14.97 7.22
C LEU A 149 9.70 -15.22 7.36
N THR A 150 8.90 -14.16 7.28
CA THR A 150 7.44 -14.22 7.35
C THR A 150 6.81 -14.67 6.03
N GLY A 151 7.57 -14.63 4.93
CA GLY A 151 7.12 -15.01 3.59
C GLY A 151 6.16 -14.02 2.97
N ASP A 152 6.20 -12.75 3.36
CA ASP A 152 5.33 -11.70 2.82
C ASP A 152 5.63 -11.47 1.34
N GLY A 153 4.62 -11.57 0.49
CA GLY A 153 4.75 -11.42 -0.97
C GLY A 153 4.64 -9.98 -1.45
N THR A 154 3.88 -9.17 -0.74
CA THR A 154 3.63 -7.76 -1.05
C THR A 154 4.00 -6.84 0.11
N ALA A 155 4.17 -5.54 -0.18
CA ALA A 155 4.47 -4.55 0.83
C ALA A 155 3.34 -4.40 1.86
N VAL A 156 2.09 -4.62 1.47
CA VAL A 156 0.94 -4.55 2.37
C VAL A 156 0.98 -5.66 3.42
N GLU A 157 1.34 -6.90 3.04
CA GLU A 157 1.48 -8.02 3.96
C GLU A 157 2.61 -7.77 4.98
N ALA A 158 3.69 -7.14 4.54
CA ALA A 158 4.82 -6.80 5.41
C ALA A 158 4.49 -5.61 6.33
N ALA A 159 3.79 -4.58 5.83
CA ALA A 159 3.45 -3.37 6.58
C ALA A 159 2.61 -3.64 7.84
N GLN A 160 1.68 -4.59 7.78
CA GLN A 160 0.83 -4.95 8.92
C GLN A 160 1.62 -5.44 10.16
N ARG A 161 2.89 -5.82 9.99
CA ARG A 161 3.75 -6.28 11.09
C ARG A 161 4.48 -5.16 11.82
N VAL A 162 4.46 -3.96 11.25
CA VAL A 162 5.06 -2.78 11.88
C VAL A 162 4.16 -2.29 13.02
N THR A 163 4.75 -1.92 14.14
CA THR A 163 4.02 -1.42 15.32
C THR A 163 3.11 -0.27 14.97
N GLY A 164 1.83 -0.33 15.38
CA GLY A 164 0.84 0.71 15.14
C GLY A 164 0.35 0.80 13.69
N VAL A 165 0.71 -0.15 12.84
CA VAL A 165 0.24 -0.20 11.45
C VAL A 165 -0.88 -1.23 11.32
N SER A 166 -1.94 -0.84 10.63
CA SER A 166 -3.05 -1.71 10.22
C SER A 166 -3.33 -1.54 8.73
N ILE A 167 -4.02 -2.51 8.16
CA ILE A 167 -4.36 -2.52 6.73
C ILE A 167 -5.87 -2.44 6.57
N GLU A 168 -6.30 -1.58 5.65
CA GLU A 168 -7.70 -1.44 5.26
C GLU A 168 -7.90 -1.84 3.79
N GLY A 169 -9.00 -2.55 3.52
CA GLY A 169 -9.34 -3.03 2.19
C GLY A 169 -8.28 -3.94 1.54
N GLY A 170 -7.30 -4.45 2.32
CA GLY A 170 -6.18 -5.24 1.81
C GLY A 170 -5.15 -4.45 0.99
N LYS A 171 -5.23 -3.12 0.94
CA LYS A 171 -4.43 -2.27 0.05
C LYS A 171 -3.82 -1.04 0.73
N TYR A 172 -4.49 -0.46 1.72
CA TYR A 172 -4.15 0.83 2.30
C TYR A 172 -3.54 0.69 3.69
N VAL A 173 -2.50 1.45 3.94
CA VAL A 173 -1.80 1.47 5.22
C VAL A 173 -2.37 2.57 6.10
N TYR A 174 -2.82 2.19 7.30
CA TYR A 174 -3.26 3.07 8.37
C TYR A 174 -2.26 3.03 9.51
N VAL A 175 -1.91 4.18 10.05
CA VAL A 175 -0.94 4.28 11.14
C VAL A 175 -1.63 4.85 12.38
N ARG A 176 -1.49 4.17 13.53
CA ARG A 176 -2.16 4.56 14.79
C ARG A 176 -3.68 4.62 14.68
N GLY A 177 -4.26 3.74 13.89
CA GLY A 177 -5.70 3.71 13.63
C GLY A 177 -6.21 4.87 12.77
N LEU A 178 -5.33 5.76 12.27
CA LEU A 178 -5.70 6.88 11.43
C LEU A 178 -5.68 6.49 9.95
N GLY A 179 -6.76 6.84 9.24
CA GLY A 179 -7.01 6.52 7.86
C GLY A 179 -6.04 7.14 6.87
N ASP A 180 -6.29 6.85 5.62
CA ASP A 180 -5.46 7.23 4.48
C ASP A 180 -5.18 8.74 4.36
N ARG A 181 -6.10 9.59 4.80
CA ARG A 181 -5.93 11.04 4.84
C ARG A 181 -4.80 11.48 5.76
N TYR A 182 -4.61 10.76 6.85
CA TYR A 182 -3.67 11.09 7.93
C TYR A 182 -2.38 10.28 7.88
N SER A 183 -2.30 9.28 6.99
CA SER A 183 -1.14 8.42 6.80
C SER A 183 -0.60 8.59 5.38
N LYS A 184 0.69 8.85 5.26
CA LYS A 184 1.34 9.10 3.97
C LYS A 184 2.32 7.98 3.60
N THR A 185 2.36 7.62 2.32
CA THR A 185 3.38 6.70 1.80
C THR A 185 4.35 7.46 0.89
N THR A 186 5.64 7.20 1.07
CA THR A 186 6.71 7.72 0.21
C THR A 186 7.52 6.58 -0.38
N LEU A 187 8.13 6.80 -1.53
CA LEU A 187 9.05 5.87 -2.18
C LEU A 187 10.45 6.47 -2.21
N ASN A 188 11.42 5.81 -1.54
CA ASN A 188 12.77 6.32 -1.40
C ASN A 188 12.83 7.75 -0.82
N GLY A 189 11.91 8.08 0.09
CA GLY A 189 11.79 9.39 0.72
C GLY A 189 11.22 10.49 -0.17
N MET A 190 10.60 10.14 -1.30
CA MET A 190 9.92 11.08 -2.20
C MET A 190 8.42 10.82 -2.23
N ASP A 191 7.65 11.89 -2.42
CA ASP A 191 6.21 11.80 -2.58
C ASP A 191 5.84 10.98 -3.81
N ILE A 192 4.78 10.19 -3.72
CA ILE A 192 4.31 9.32 -4.80
C ILE A 192 2.80 9.40 -4.92
N SER A 193 2.29 9.32 -6.14
CA SER A 193 0.87 9.42 -6.44
C SER A 193 0.10 8.17 -6.08
N GLY A 194 -1.12 8.32 -5.58
CA GLY A 194 -2.07 7.23 -5.43
C GLY A 194 -2.63 6.76 -6.77
N LEU A 195 -3.04 5.49 -6.83
CA LEU A 195 -3.67 4.86 -8.01
C LEU A 195 -5.19 4.74 -7.87
N ASP A 196 -5.74 5.28 -6.79
CA ASP A 196 -7.17 5.26 -6.52
C ASP A 196 -7.76 6.67 -6.70
N PRO A 197 -8.79 6.85 -7.52
CA PRO A 197 -9.44 8.14 -7.66
C PRO A 197 -10.08 8.63 -6.37
N ASP A 198 -10.54 7.72 -5.49
CA ASP A 198 -11.32 8.02 -4.30
C ASP A 198 -10.49 8.19 -3.03
N ARG A 199 -9.18 7.81 -3.03
CA ARG A 199 -8.33 7.81 -1.84
C ARG A 199 -7.00 8.52 -2.06
N ASN A 200 -6.49 9.10 -0.97
CA ASN A 200 -5.21 9.83 -0.99
C ASN A 200 -3.98 8.92 -0.85
N SER A 201 -4.13 7.77 -0.20
CA SER A 201 -2.98 6.90 0.06
C SER A 201 -2.69 5.97 -1.11
N LEU A 202 -1.39 5.66 -1.25
CA LEU A 202 -0.91 4.72 -2.24
C LEU A 202 -1.37 3.30 -1.90
N GLN A 203 -1.84 2.58 -2.89
CA GLN A 203 -2.17 1.16 -2.78
C GLN A 203 -0.87 0.34 -2.68
N MET A 204 -0.64 -0.30 -1.53
CA MET A 204 0.61 -1.01 -1.24
C MET A 204 0.62 -2.46 -1.74
N ASP A 205 -0.51 -2.98 -2.21
CA ASP A 205 -0.66 -4.32 -2.80
C ASP A 205 0.12 -4.50 -4.11
N ILE A 206 0.40 -3.40 -4.84
CA ILE A 206 1.15 -3.41 -6.09
C ILE A 206 2.67 -3.51 -5.92
N PHE A 207 3.20 -3.39 -4.70
CA PHE A 207 4.64 -3.45 -4.45
C PHE A 207 5.08 -4.86 -4.03
N PRO A 208 5.74 -5.63 -4.93
CA PRO A 208 6.31 -6.92 -4.56
C PRO A 208 7.48 -6.73 -3.58
N THR A 209 7.51 -7.50 -2.48
CA THR A 209 8.63 -7.45 -1.53
C THR A 209 9.98 -7.81 -2.17
N SER A 210 9.95 -8.51 -3.31
CA SER A 210 11.14 -8.79 -4.10
C SER A 210 11.88 -7.55 -4.63
N LEU A 211 11.22 -6.38 -4.71
CA LEU A 211 11.81 -5.10 -5.13
C LEU A 211 12.21 -4.20 -3.95
N ILE A 212 11.83 -4.56 -2.72
CA ILE A 212 11.97 -3.74 -1.51
C ILE A 212 13.19 -4.16 -0.70
N SER A 213 13.86 -3.21 -0.06
CA SER A 213 14.94 -3.45 0.92
C SER A 213 14.45 -3.34 2.36
N ASN A 214 13.64 -2.35 2.66
CA ASN A 214 13.00 -2.14 3.97
C ASN A 214 11.80 -1.23 3.85
N MET A 215 11.00 -1.16 4.91
CA MET A 215 9.96 -0.15 5.07
C MET A 215 10.08 0.46 6.45
N MET A 216 10.13 1.80 6.50
CA MET A 216 10.29 2.58 7.73
C MET A 216 9.07 3.46 7.94
N VAL A 217 8.58 3.53 9.17
CA VAL A 217 7.42 4.35 9.55
C VAL A 217 7.87 5.42 10.54
N SER A 218 7.84 6.66 10.08
CA SER A 218 8.08 7.85 10.90
C SER A 218 6.75 8.29 11.54
N LYS A 219 6.68 8.32 12.88
CA LYS A 219 5.45 8.59 13.63
C LYS A 219 5.38 10.00 14.20
N THR A 220 6.49 10.73 14.22
CA THR A 220 6.55 12.14 14.62
C THR A 220 7.17 12.98 13.53
N PHE A 221 6.66 14.21 13.38
CA PHE A 221 7.08 15.12 12.33
C PHE A 221 8.43 15.78 12.66
N THR A 222 9.24 15.92 11.62
CA THR A 222 10.46 16.76 11.60
C THR A 222 10.41 17.65 10.35
N ALA A 223 11.02 18.85 10.42
CA ALA A 223 10.82 19.88 9.40
C ALA A 223 11.28 19.50 7.98
N GLU A 224 12.16 18.53 7.83
CA GLU A 224 12.60 17.99 6.54
C GLU A 224 11.55 17.08 5.86
N GLN A 225 10.52 16.67 6.59
CA GLN A 225 9.41 15.85 6.08
C GLN A 225 8.28 16.76 5.54
N PRO A 226 7.46 16.30 4.59
CA PRO A 226 6.22 16.99 4.25
C PRO A 226 5.28 17.01 5.46
N ALA A 227 4.48 18.09 5.62
CA ALA A 227 3.66 18.28 6.82
C ALA A 227 2.28 17.61 6.74
N ASP A 228 1.92 17.04 5.59
CA ASP A 228 0.63 16.46 5.29
C ASP A 228 0.48 15.00 5.79
N PHE A 229 0.79 14.79 7.06
CA PHE A 229 0.53 13.52 7.76
C PHE A 229 0.40 13.74 9.27
N THR A 230 -0.25 12.80 9.96
CA THR A 230 -0.35 12.83 11.41
C THR A 230 -0.31 11.44 12.07
N GLY A 231 -0.80 10.40 11.41
CA GLY A 231 -0.62 9.01 11.84
C GLY A 231 0.83 8.58 11.71
N GLY A 232 1.38 8.72 10.51
CA GLY A 232 2.78 8.46 10.19
C GLY A 232 3.06 8.51 8.69
N ILE A 233 4.35 8.62 8.36
CA ILE A 233 4.86 8.43 7.00
C ILE A 233 5.48 7.05 6.89
N MET A 234 4.98 6.22 5.98
CA MET A 234 5.62 4.97 5.59
C MET A 234 6.53 5.22 4.38
N ASN A 235 7.82 5.08 4.57
CA ASN A 235 8.79 5.13 3.49
C ASN A 235 9.15 3.72 3.01
N VAL A 236 8.82 3.41 1.76
CA VAL A 236 9.23 2.18 1.08
C VAL A 236 10.57 2.41 0.42
N GLU A 237 11.59 1.68 0.83
CA GLU A 237 12.90 1.74 0.20
C GLU A 237 13.08 0.60 -0.78
N THR A 238 13.36 0.94 -2.03
CA THR A 238 13.67 -0.05 -3.07
C THR A 238 15.06 -0.62 -2.85
N LYS A 239 15.31 -1.82 -3.40
CA LYS A 239 16.65 -2.42 -3.41
C LYS A 239 17.69 -1.43 -3.92
N ASP A 240 18.76 -1.35 -3.18
CA ASP A 240 19.94 -0.56 -3.55
C ASP A 240 20.96 -1.45 -4.31
N LEU A 241 21.97 -0.80 -4.84
CA LEU A 241 23.05 -1.45 -5.58
C LEU A 241 23.87 -2.33 -4.65
N PRO A 242 24.06 -3.59 -5.01
CA PRO A 242 24.80 -4.52 -4.17
C PRO A 242 26.30 -4.21 -4.20
N GLU A 243 26.98 -4.41 -3.09
CA GLU A 243 28.42 -4.26 -3.01
C GLU A 243 29.19 -5.42 -3.67
N TYR A 244 28.53 -6.53 -3.88
CA TYR A 244 29.05 -7.75 -4.52
C TYR A 244 28.02 -8.31 -5.50
N ARG A 245 28.47 -9.23 -6.36
CA ARG A 245 27.58 -9.88 -7.32
C ARG A 245 26.47 -10.64 -6.60
N ILE A 246 25.24 -10.34 -6.93
CA ILE A 246 24.06 -11.09 -6.49
C ILE A 246 23.31 -11.62 -7.72
N MET A 247 22.83 -12.85 -7.61
CA MET A 247 21.91 -13.43 -8.58
C MET A 247 20.95 -14.33 -7.83
N ASN A 248 19.68 -13.94 -7.76
CA ASN A 248 18.65 -14.63 -6.98
C ASN A 248 17.45 -14.92 -7.86
N MET A 249 16.92 -16.14 -7.73
CA MET A 249 15.67 -16.56 -8.34
C MET A 249 14.73 -17.11 -7.28
N SER A 250 13.44 -16.77 -7.38
CA SER A 250 12.41 -17.40 -6.56
C SER A 250 11.19 -17.78 -7.39
N LEU A 251 10.57 -18.89 -7.03
CA LEU A 251 9.33 -19.41 -7.58
C LEU A 251 8.40 -19.76 -6.41
N SER A 252 7.12 -19.51 -6.53
CA SER A 252 6.15 -19.93 -5.50
C SER A 252 4.84 -20.34 -6.16
N LEU A 253 4.19 -21.34 -5.54
CA LEU A 253 2.85 -21.78 -5.86
C LEU A 253 1.97 -21.60 -4.61
N GLY A 254 0.73 -21.12 -4.82
CA GLY A 254 -0.27 -20.95 -3.78
C GLY A 254 -1.47 -21.87 -3.99
N PHE A 255 -2.08 -22.30 -2.90
CA PHE A 255 -3.27 -23.14 -2.89
C PHE A 255 -4.25 -22.70 -1.80
N ASN A 256 -5.49 -22.48 -2.17
CA ASN A 256 -6.62 -22.26 -1.27
C ASN A 256 -7.70 -23.28 -1.60
N PRO A 257 -8.08 -24.17 -0.65
CA PRO A 257 -9.03 -25.25 -0.91
C PRO A 257 -10.41 -24.78 -1.41
N ASN A 258 -10.83 -23.59 -1.01
CA ASN A 258 -12.14 -23.04 -1.39
C ASN A 258 -12.13 -22.38 -2.77
N MET A 259 -10.96 -21.94 -3.22
CA MET A 259 -10.81 -21.08 -4.41
C MET A 259 -10.24 -21.81 -5.61
N HIS A 260 -9.25 -22.71 -5.40
CA HIS A 260 -8.46 -23.29 -6.47
C HIS A 260 -8.96 -24.66 -6.91
N LEU A 261 -8.77 -24.96 -8.19
CA LEU A 261 -9.27 -26.17 -8.85
C LEU A 261 -10.81 -26.31 -8.75
N ASN A 262 -11.48 -25.17 -8.58
CA ASN A 262 -12.92 -25.08 -8.42
C ASN A 262 -13.59 -24.81 -9.77
N SER A 263 -14.47 -25.71 -10.20
CA SER A 263 -15.22 -25.61 -11.48
C SER A 263 -16.32 -24.54 -11.48
N ASN A 264 -16.69 -24.00 -10.31
CA ASN A 264 -17.65 -22.90 -10.18
C ASN A 264 -17.01 -21.52 -10.29
N TYR A 265 -15.69 -21.45 -10.48
CA TYR A 265 -14.99 -20.18 -10.64
C TYR A 265 -15.63 -19.36 -11.78
N LEU A 266 -15.90 -18.08 -11.48
CA LEU A 266 -16.50 -17.17 -12.43
C LEU A 266 -15.42 -16.36 -13.15
N ARG A 267 -15.58 -16.23 -14.45
CA ARG A 267 -14.74 -15.37 -15.30
C ARG A 267 -15.55 -14.83 -16.49
N TYR A 268 -14.97 -13.95 -17.25
CA TYR A 268 -15.41 -13.60 -18.61
C TYR A 268 -14.20 -13.57 -19.56
N GLN A 269 -14.49 -13.55 -20.87
CA GLN A 269 -13.45 -13.52 -21.88
C GLN A 269 -12.77 -12.15 -21.87
N GLY A 270 -11.48 -12.12 -21.57
CA GLY A 270 -10.64 -10.94 -21.52
C GLY A 270 -9.68 -10.81 -22.71
N GLY A 271 -8.78 -9.84 -22.62
CA GLY A 271 -7.73 -9.58 -23.59
C GLY A 271 -6.56 -10.58 -23.52
N LYS A 272 -5.76 -10.61 -24.57
CA LYS A 272 -4.59 -11.51 -24.66
C LYS A 272 -3.44 -11.06 -23.77
N LEU A 273 -3.37 -9.77 -23.41
CA LEU A 273 -2.33 -9.20 -22.56
C LEU A 273 -2.72 -9.13 -21.07
N ASP A 274 -3.91 -9.61 -20.68
CA ASP A 274 -4.36 -9.62 -19.28
C ASP A 274 -3.33 -10.28 -18.35
N PHE A 275 -2.61 -11.30 -18.80
CA PHE A 275 -1.57 -12.00 -18.01
C PHE A 275 -0.35 -11.12 -17.68
N LEU A 276 -0.16 -10.00 -18.36
CA LEU A 276 0.82 -8.97 -18.04
C LEU A 276 0.22 -7.82 -17.21
N GLY A 277 -1.09 -7.89 -16.91
CA GLY A 277 -1.81 -6.84 -16.24
C GLY A 277 -2.16 -5.64 -17.13
N MET A 278 -2.23 -5.84 -18.45
CA MET A 278 -2.48 -4.78 -19.45
C MET A 278 -3.74 -5.10 -20.27
N ASP A 279 -4.58 -4.10 -20.53
CA ASP A 279 -5.60 -4.21 -21.57
C ASP A 279 -4.96 -4.10 -22.97
N ASP A 280 -5.41 -4.94 -23.91
CA ASP A 280 -4.92 -4.95 -25.29
C ASP A 280 -5.85 -4.23 -26.28
N GLY A 281 -6.78 -3.44 -25.76
CA GLY A 281 -7.81 -2.75 -26.53
C GLY A 281 -9.08 -3.57 -26.75
N THR A 282 -9.15 -4.80 -26.25
CA THR A 282 -10.37 -5.64 -26.32
C THR A 282 -11.56 -5.00 -25.59
N ARG A 283 -11.27 -4.13 -24.60
CA ARG A 283 -12.26 -3.40 -23.80
C ARG A 283 -12.31 -1.90 -24.14
N ALA A 284 -11.68 -1.48 -25.23
CA ALA A 284 -11.68 -0.08 -25.62
C ALA A 284 -13.10 0.42 -25.92
N LEU A 285 -13.34 1.71 -25.68
CA LEU A 285 -14.57 2.37 -26.09
C LEU A 285 -14.69 2.31 -27.63
N PRO A 286 -15.82 1.82 -28.20
CA PRO A 286 -16.02 1.76 -29.64
C PRO A 286 -15.84 3.14 -30.29
N ALA A 287 -15.24 3.17 -31.48
CA ALA A 287 -14.97 4.44 -32.18
C ALA A 287 -16.27 5.25 -32.43
N ALA A 288 -17.39 4.57 -32.70
CA ALA A 288 -18.70 5.22 -32.86
C ALA A 288 -19.16 5.92 -31.58
N ALA A 289 -18.81 5.37 -30.40
CA ALA A 289 -19.18 5.93 -29.11
C ALA A 289 -18.28 7.08 -28.63
N GLN A 290 -17.18 7.34 -29.33
CA GLN A 290 -16.33 8.51 -29.08
C GLN A 290 -16.94 9.82 -29.65
N THR A 291 -17.99 9.74 -30.46
CA THR A 291 -18.72 10.88 -30.98
C THR A 291 -19.82 11.34 -30.02
N ALA A 292 -20.13 12.63 -30.01
CA ALA A 292 -21.17 13.21 -29.15
C ALA A 292 -22.60 12.74 -29.49
N THR A 293 -22.79 12.11 -30.64
CA THR A 293 -24.12 11.75 -31.15
C THR A 293 -24.35 10.25 -31.08
N ILE A 294 -25.29 9.84 -30.25
CA ILE A 294 -25.70 8.44 -30.07
C ILE A 294 -27.01 8.20 -30.83
N PRO A 295 -27.04 7.25 -31.80
CA PRO A 295 -28.27 6.96 -32.51
C PRO A 295 -29.28 6.27 -31.59
N THR A 296 -30.49 6.77 -31.58
CA THR A 296 -31.60 6.19 -30.79
C THR A 296 -32.82 5.92 -31.69
N PRO A 297 -33.64 4.88 -31.39
CA PRO A 297 -34.79 4.54 -32.22
C PRO A 297 -35.94 5.56 -32.16
N VAL A 298 -35.91 6.49 -31.18
CA VAL A 298 -36.87 7.58 -31.06
C VAL A 298 -36.49 8.82 -31.91
N SER A 299 -35.31 8.82 -32.50
CA SER A 299 -34.84 9.93 -33.34
C SER A 299 -35.35 9.76 -34.77
N SER A 300 -35.90 10.83 -35.36
CA SER A 300 -36.26 10.83 -36.77
C SER A 300 -35.06 10.94 -37.73
N VAL A 301 -33.86 11.09 -37.19
CA VAL A 301 -32.61 11.28 -37.92
C VAL A 301 -31.89 9.94 -38.16
N TYR A 302 -32.00 8.95 -37.21
CA TYR A 302 -31.33 7.68 -37.27
C TYR A 302 -32.28 6.54 -37.56
N GLY A 303 -31.86 5.63 -38.45
CA GLY A 303 -32.60 4.43 -38.80
C GLY A 303 -32.13 3.21 -37.98
N GLU A 304 -32.82 2.08 -38.22
CA GLU A 304 -32.50 0.78 -37.66
C GLU A 304 -31.04 0.38 -37.84
N THR A 305 -30.49 0.59 -39.03
CA THR A 305 -29.10 0.29 -39.36
C THR A 305 -28.12 1.08 -38.50
N ASP A 306 -28.41 2.35 -38.23
CA ASP A 306 -27.53 3.21 -37.42
C ASP A 306 -27.46 2.74 -35.98
N VAL A 307 -28.62 2.44 -35.38
CA VAL A 307 -28.74 1.92 -34.02
C VAL A 307 -28.05 0.55 -33.89
N THR A 308 -28.32 -0.36 -34.83
CA THR A 308 -27.74 -1.70 -34.84
C THR A 308 -26.23 -1.66 -34.98
N ASN A 309 -25.67 -0.84 -35.89
CA ASN A 309 -24.24 -0.67 -36.05
C ASN A 309 -23.60 -0.07 -34.80
N PHE A 310 -24.22 0.89 -34.17
CA PHE A 310 -23.72 1.50 -32.94
C PHE A 310 -23.66 0.47 -31.80
N VAL A 311 -24.74 -0.28 -31.54
CA VAL A 311 -24.82 -1.27 -30.45
C VAL A 311 -23.88 -2.44 -30.73
N SER A 312 -23.82 -2.93 -31.97
CA SER A 312 -22.95 -4.04 -32.39
C SER A 312 -21.44 -3.70 -32.31
N GLY A 313 -21.08 -2.40 -32.23
CA GLY A 313 -19.72 -1.96 -31.97
C GLY A 313 -19.22 -2.30 -30.57
N PHE A 314 -20.12 -2.51 -29.62
CA PHE A 314 -19.76 -2.89 -28.24
C PHE A 314 -19.56 -4.40 -28.13
N ASN A 315 -18.69 -4.82 -27.20
CA ASN A 315 -18.46 -6.23 -26.92
C ASN A 315 -19.76 -6.88 -26.38
N SER A 316 -20.21 -7.97 -26.97
CA SER A 316 -21.49 -8.63 -26.65
C SER A 316 -21.51 -9.41 -25.33
N THR A 317 -20.35 -9.71 -24.73
CA THR A 317 -20.29 -10.45 -23.45
C THR A 317 -20.87 -9.61 -22.32
N LEU A 318 -22.03 -9.97 -21.79
CA LEU A 318 -22.70 -9.30 -20.68
C LEU A 318 -22.77 -10.15 -19.40
N GLY A 319 -22.47 -11.46 -19.49
CA GLY A 319 -22.59 -12.39 -18.39
C GLY A 319 -21.26 -13.06 -17.99
N ALA A 320 -21.16 -13.36 -16.70
CA ALA A 320 -20.08 -14.17 -16.16
C ALA A 320 -20.23 -15.64 -16.58
N GLN A 321 -19.12 -16.31 -16.88
CA GLN A 321 -19.08 -17.72 -17.29
C GLN A 321 -18.36 -18.56 -16.24
N ARG A 322 -18.80 -19.79 -16.03
CA ARG A 322 -18.12 -20.75 -15.16
C ARG A 322 -16.88 -21.31 -15.86
N SER A 323 -15.83 -21.52 -15.08
CA SER A 323 -14.57 -22.10 -15.53
C SER A 323 -13.87 -22.78 -14.34
N THR A 324 -12.75 -23.42 -14.59
CA THR A 324 -11.92 -23.98 -13.51
C THR A 324 -10.79 -23.00 -13.19
N SER A 325 -10.65 -22.64 -11.91
CA SER A 325 -9.52 -21.83 -11.41
C SER A 325 -8.23 -22.66 -11.36
N PHE A 326 -7.07 -21.99 -11.46
CA PHE A 326 -5.76 -22.62 -11.28
C PHE A 326 -5.17 -22.22 -9.93
N LEU A 327 -3.94 -22.72 -9.67
CA LEU A 327 -3.13 -22.33 -8.51
C LEU A 327 -2.59 -20.92 -8.70
N ASP A 328 -2.36 -20.22 -7.57
CA ASP A 328 -1.56 -19.01 -7.59
C ASP A 328 -0.12 -19.33 -7.94
N ALA A 329 0.52 -18.42 -8.66
CA ALA A 329 1.91 -18.58 -9.05
C ALA A 329 2.66 -17.26 -8.97
N SER A 330 3.89 -17.30 -8.50
CA SER A 330 4.78 -16.14 -8.57
C SER A 330 6.20 -16.54 -8.94
N ALA A 331 6.89 -15.65 -9.66
CA ALA A 331 8.28 -15.79 -10.03
C ALA A 331 9.01 -14.47 -9.86
N SER A 332 10.25 -14.49 -9.37
CA SER A 332 11.09 -13.30 -9.36
C SER A 332 12.55 -13.62 -9.65
N PHE A 333 13.23 -12.68 -10.29
CA PHE A 333 14.64 -12.74 -10.61
C PHE A 333 15.30 -11.41 -10.26
N THR A 334 16.47 -11.47 -9.62
CA THR A 334 17.28 -10.27 -9.32
C THR A 334 18.73 -10.54 -9.68
N TYR A 335 19.33 -9.63 -10.42
CA TYR A 335 20.75 -9.64 -10.76
C TYR A 335 21.35 -8.28 -10.48
N GLY A 336 22.53 -8.24 -9.86
CA GLY A 336 23.24 -6.99 -9.62
C GLY A 336 24.71 -7.25 -9.36
N ASN A 337 25.51 -6.22 -9.60
CA ASN A 337 26.96 -6.25 -9.37
C ASN A 337 27.51 -4.83 -9.23
N GLN A 338 28.77 -4.74 -8.78
CA GLN A 338 29.52 -3.52 -8.74
C GLN A 338 30.88 -3.75 -9.41
N LYS A 339 31.30 -2.79 -10.22
CA LYS A 339 32.61 -2.79 -10.89
C LYS A 339 33.48 -1.67 -10.32
N ASP A 340 34.68 -2.00 -9.90
CA ASP A 340 35.70 -1.02 -9.55
C ASP A 340 36.26 -0.39 -10.84
N LEU A 341 36.22 0.92 -10.92
CA LEU A 341 36.74 1.73 -12.03
C LEU A 341 38.02 2.49 -11.61
N SER A 342 38.55 2.20 -10.42
CA SER A 342 39.76 2.88 -9.92
C SER A 342 40.98 2.48 -10.73
N THR A 343 41.87 3.45 -10.98
CA THR A 343 43.23 3.29 -11.48
C THR A 343 44.16 3.43 -10.31
N GLU A 344 45.42 2.97 -10.42
CA GLU A 344 46.44 3.15 -9.37
C GLU A 344 46.58 4.64 -8.94
N GLU A 345 46.43 5.56 -9.91
CA GLU A 345 46.54 7.00 -9.70
C GLU A 345 45.36 7.59 -8.92
N ASN A 346 44.11 7.09 -9.12
CA ASN A 346 42.94 7.71 -8.51
C ASN A 346 42.34 6.90 -7.35
N LYS A 347 42.85 5.70 -7.07
CA LYS A 347 42.34 4.78 -6.04
C LYS A 347 42.34 5.40 -4.63
N LEU A 348 43.38 6.15 -4.29
CA LEU A 348 43.51 6.81 -2.99
C LEU A 348 42.61 8.07 -2.88
N THR A 349 42.35 8.76 -3.98
CA THR A 349 41.70 10.08 -3.99
C THR A 349 40.18 9.95 -4.32
N LYS A 350 39.82 9.18 -5.32
CA LYS A 350 38.41 9.08 -5.83
C LYS A 350 37.76 7.73 -5.61
N ASN A 351 38.53 6.63 -5.78
CA ASN A 351 38.02 5.25 -5.70
C ASN A 351 36.65 5.06 -6.41
N PRO A 352 36.57 5.34 -7.74
CA PRO A 352 35.31 5.33 -8.46
C PRO A 352 34.79 3.90 -8.65
N ARG A 353 33.50 3.70 -8.39
CA ARG A 353 32.79 2.41 -8.57
C ARG A 353 31.50 2.62 -9.33
N LEU A 354 31.19 1.71 -10.23
CA LEU A 354 29.93 1.66 -10.97
C LEU A 354 29.16 0.42 -10.55
N GLY A 355 27.99 0.63 -9.93
CA GLY A 355 27.08 -0.44 -9.55
C GLY A 355 25.86 -0.47 -10.45
N TYR A 356 25.27 -1.66 -10.63
CA TYR A 356 24.01 -1.84 -11.31
C TYR A 356 23.19 -2.95 -10.68
N ILE A 357 21.86 -2.83 -10.80
CA ILE A 357 20.88 -3.82 -10.34
C ILE A 357 19.73 -3.92 -11.33
N PHE A 358 19.24 -5.12 -11.53
CA PHE A 358 18.03 -5.42 -12.28
C PHE A 358 17.19 -6.41 -11.48
N SER A 359 15.88 -6.19 -11.39
CA SER A 359 14.95 -7.11 -10.74
C SER A 359 13.65 -7.16 -11.51
N LEU A 360 13.10 -8.35 -11.70
CA LEU A 360 11.82 -8.59 -12.33
C LEU A 360 11.01 -9.55 -11.46
N SER A 361 9.70 -9.32 -11.38
CA SER A 361 8.77 -10.21 -10.68
C SER A 361 7.44 -10.28 -11.43
N HIS A 362 6.81 -11.44 -11.40
CA HIS A 362 5.47 -11.66 -11.91
C HIS A 362 4.70 -12.51 -10.90
N LYS A 363 3.41 -12.15 -10.65
CA LYS A 363 2.51 -12.86 -9.77
C LYS A 363 1.15 -13.00 -10.47
N SER A 364 0.50 -14.15 -10.30
CA SER A 364 -0.87 -14.41 -10.76
C SER A 364 -1.63 -15.11 -9.66
N ASP A 365 -2.75 -14.52 -9.22
CA ASP A 365 -3.62 -15.03 -8.16
C ASP A 365 -5.03 -15.28 -8.70
N TYR A 366 -5.69 -16.33 -8.18
CA TYR A 366 -7.08 -16.66 -8.42
C TYR A 366 -7.86 -16.64 -7.12
N ASN A 367 -8.88 -15.79 -7.02
CA ASN A 367 -9.80 -15.74 -5.90
C ASN A 367 -11.19 -16.15 -6.34
N TYR A 368 -11.85 -16.94 -5.53
CA TYR A 368 -13.26 -17.30 -5.72
C TYR A 368 -14.01 -17.26 -4.39
N TYR A 369 -15.07 -16.50 -4.36
CA TYR A 369 -15.93 -16.32 -3.20
C TYR A 369 -17.31 -16.84 -3.54
N SER A 370 -17.76 -17.91 -2.88
CA SER A 370 -19.02 -18.62 -3.18
C SER A 370 -20.25 -17.95 -2.57
N ASP A 371 -20.06 -17.27 -1.44
CA ASP A 371 -21.16 -16.71 -0.65
C ASP A 371 -20.83 -15.26 -0.29
N VAL A 372 -20.85 -14.39 -1.30
CA VAL A 372 -20.67 -12.96 -1.11
C VAL A 372 -22.02 -12.34 -0.82
N GLU A 373 -22.07 -11.43 0.15
CA GLU A 373 -23.26 -10.66 0.47
C GLU A 373 -22.90 -9.17 0.57
N PHE A 374 -23.73 -8.33 -0.06
CA PHE A 374 -23.76 -6.87 0.09
C PHE A 374 -25.19 -6.48 0.38
N SER A 375 -25.43 -5.83 1.52
CA SER A 375 -26.78 -5.49 1.94
C SER A 375 -26.86 -4.04 2.40
N GLU A 376 -28.05 -3.48 2.35
CA GLU A 376 -28.39 -2.18 2.89
C GLU A 376 -29.55 -2.33 3.87
N TYR A 377 -29.37 -1.79 5.07
CA TYR A 377 -30.36 -1.80 6.13
C TYR A 377 -30.66 -0.39 6.62
N GLN A 378 -31.87 -0.19 7.05
CA GLN A 378 -32.31 1.10 7.59
C GLN A 378 -33.17 0.93 8.86
N ARG A 379 -33.21 1.96 9.70
CA ARG A 379 -34.13 2.06 10.82
C ARG A 379 -35.57 2.14 10.28
N VAL A 380 -36.54 1.60 11.01
CA VAL A 380 -37.96 1.76 10.63
C VAL A 380 -38.39 3.20 10.97
N PRO A 381 -38.82 4.01 9.99
CA PRO A 381 -39.21 5.39 10.23
C PRO A 381 -40.50 5.47 11.04
N ASN A 382 -40.67 6.53 11.83
CA ASN A 382 -41.85 6.80 12.65
C ASN A 382 -42.23 5.67 13.63
N ALA A 383 -41.27 4.82 14.00
CA ALA A 383 -41.47 3.71 14.91
C ALA A 383 -40.30 3.66 15.92
N PRO A 384 -40.22 4.60 16.89
CA PRO A 384 -39.10 4.68 17.82
C PRO A 384 -38.98 3.45 18.74
N ASP A 385 -40.06 2.70 18.93
CA ASP A 385 -40.07 1.45 19.70
C ASP A 385 -39.61 0.23 18.89
N SER A 386 -39.44 0.34 17.55
CA SER A 386 -38.91 -0.74 16.70
C SER A 386 -37.39 -0.72 16.71
N MET A 387 -36.77 -1.64 17.43
CA MET A 387 -35.31 -1.71 17.58
C MET A 387 -34.65 -2.34 16.35
N GLU A 388 -35.29 -3.34 15.73
CA GLU A 388 -34.72 -4.08 14.61
C GLU A 388 -34.59 -3.24 13.34
N LEU A 389 -33.54 -3.54 12.57
CA LEU A 389 -33.30 -2.94 11.27
C LEU A 389 -34.12 -3.64 10.18
N ARG A 390 -34.57 -2.84 9.22
CA ARG A 390 -35.26 -3.34 8.03
C ARG A 390 -34.26 -3.43 6.87
N VAL A 391 -34.23 -4.57 6.19
CA VAL A 391 -33.50 -4.72 4.93
C VAL A 391 -34.12 -3.79 3.88
N ALA A 392 -33.27 -3.00 3.22
CA ALA A 392 -33.66 -2.17 2.08
C ALA A 392 -33.31 -2.87 0.76
N ASN A 393 -32.06 -3.31 0.65
CA ASN A 393 -31.56 -4.03 -0.49
C ASN A 393 -30.61 -5.14 -0.01
N GLN A 394 -30.68 -6.31 -0.61
CA GLN A 394 -29.78 -7.43 -0.33
C GLN A 394 -29.32 -8.03 -1.65
N GLN A 395 -28.01 -8.18 -1.79
CA GLN A 395 -27.38 -8.76 -2.95
C GLN A 395 -26.49 -9.93 -2.50
N THR A 396 -26.83 -11.15 -2.92
CA THR A 396 -26.11 -12.37 -2.56
C THR A 396 -25.65 -13.11 -3.81
N GLY A 397 -24.45 -13.70 -3.77
CA GLY A 397 -23.99 -14.42 -4.95
C GLY A 397 -22.57 -14.93 -4.85
N SER A 398 -21.93 -15.06 -6.00
CA SER A 398 -20.55 -15.54 -6.14
C SER A 398 -19.73 -14.59 -7.00
N MET A 399 -18.44 -14.51 -6.70
CA MET A 399 -17.50 -13.65 -7.41
C MET A 399 -16.18 -14.38 -7.66
N GLY A 400 -15.66 -14.29 -8.89
CA GLY A 400 -14.34 -14.74 -9.27
C GLY A 400 -13.45 -13.54 -9.60
N GLU A 401 -12.21 -13.57 -9.12
CA GLU A 401 -11.19 -12.55 -9.44
C GLU A 401 -9.92 -13.23 -9.95
N ARG A 402 -9.30 -12.65 -10.94
CA ARG A 402 -7.97 -13.03 -11.41
C ARG A 402 -7.07 -11.83 -11.43
N ASN A 403 -6.03 -11.87 -10.61
CA ASN A 403 -5.11 -10.76 -10.43
C ASN A 403 -3.74 -11.09 -11.04
N PHE A 404 -3.15 -10.10 -11.70
CA PHE A 404 -1.79 -10.14 -12.22
C PHE A 404 -1.00 -8.95 -11.69
N LEU A 405 0.25 -9.20 -11.32
CA LEU A 405 1.16 -8.17 -10.87
C LEU A 405 2.53 -8.39 -11.52
N LEU A 406 2.98 -7.42 -12.30
CA LEU A 406 4.31 -7.37 -12.91
C LEU A 406 5.09 -6.22 -12.27
N GLY A 407 6.27 -6.52 -11.71
CA GLY A 407 7.16 -5.54 -11.12
C GLY A 407 8.54 -5.57 -11.75
N GLY A 408 9.04 -4.44 -12.19
CA GLY A 408 10.39 -4.27 -12.75
C GLY A 408 11.15 -3.16 -12.05
N LEU A 409 12.44 -3.38 -11.77
CA LEU A 409 13.35 -2.39 -11.23
C LEU A 409 14.69 -2.50 -11.95
N ALA A 410 15.21 -1.36 -12.41
CA ALA A 410 16.56 -1.22 -12.96
C ALA A 410 17.25 -0.02 -12.32
N GLY A 411 18.49 -0.21 -11.85
CA GLY A 411 19.23 0.86 -11.19
C GLY A 411 20.70 0.86 -11.58
N VAL A 412 21.28 2.06 -11.63
CA VAL A 412 22.71 2.29 -11.82
C VAL A 412 23.17 3.38 -10.86
N ALA A 413 24.35 3.23 -10.27
CA ALA A 413 24.97 4.31 -9.52
C ALA A 413 26.48 4.38 -9.73
N TYR A 414 26.94 5.61 -9.71
CA TYR A 414 28.35 5.96 -9.68
C TYR A 414 28.72 6.48 -8.29
N LYS A 415 29.64 5.80 -7.62
CA LYS A 415 30.08 6.10 -6.25
C LYS A 415 31.55 6.48 -6.25
N THR A 416 31.88 7.53 -5.55
CA THR A 416 33.28 7.93 -5.21
C THR A 416 33.40 8.12 -3.70
N LYS A 417 34.60 8.44 -3.19
CA LYS A 417 34.77 8.75 -1.76
C LYS A 417 33.95 9.97 -1.28
N LYS A 418 33.67 10.93 -2.16
CA LYS A 418 32.98 12.20 -1.80
C LYS A 418 31.60 12.32 -2.36
N SER A 419 31.23 11.51 -3.37
CA SER A 419 29.96 11.67 -4.10
C SER A 419 29.37 10.33 -4.49
N ARG A 420 28.03 10.25 -4.45
CA ARG A 420 27.26 9.14 -4.99
C ARG A 420 26.12 9.73 -5.83
N ILE A 421 26.00 9.30 -7.06
CA ILE A 421 24.87 9.62 -7.94
C ILE A 421 24.21 8.30 -8.30
N ARG A 422 22.90 8.22 -8.15
CA ARG A 422 22.11 7.03 -8.43
C ARG A 422 20.92 7.38 -9.32
N MET A 423 20.64 6.52 -10.27
CA MET A 423 19.41 6.53 -11.06
C MET A 423 18.73 5.17 -10.92
N THR A 424 17.44 5.17 -10.61
CA THR A 424 16.63 3.96 -10.45
C THR A 424 15.31 4.16 -11.16
N MET A 425 14.97 3.26 -12.08
CA MET A 425 13.67 3.19 -12.74
C MET A 425 12.90 2.01 -12.16
N MET A 426 11.64 2.23 -11.82
CA MET A 426 10.70 1.21 -11.38
C MET A 426 9.42 1.28 -12.19
N ARG A 427 8.94 0.13 -12.66
CA ARG A 427 7.62 -0.05 -13.26
C ARG A 427 6.86 -1.10 -12.48
N LEU A 428 5.65 -0.75 -12.07
CA LEU A 428 4.66 -1.65 -11.49
C LEU A 428 3.45 -1.65 -12.42
N GLN A 429 2.94 -2.83 -12.72
CA GLN A 429 1.79 -3.06 -13.59
C GLN A 429 0.90 -4.10 -12.95
N SER A 430 -0.37 -3.78 -12.73
CA SER A 430 -1.36 -4.66 -12.12
C SER A 430 -2.62 -4.70 -12.99
N GLY A 431 -3.13 -5.90 -13.23
CA GLY A 431 -4.42 -6.12 -13.87
C GLY A 431 -5.29 -7.01 -12.99
N SER A 432 -6.54 -6.63 -12.76
CA SER A 432 -7.53 -7.40 -12.02
C SER A 432 -8.78 -7.60 -12.87
N SER A 433 -9.14 -8.84 -13.14
CA SER A 433 -10.36 -9.21 -13.86
C SER A 433 -11.35 -9.82 -12.88
N THR A 434 -12.50 -9.18 -12.68
CA THR A 434 -13.57 -9.60 -11.77
C THR A 434 -14.82 -9.98 -12.54
N ALA A 435 -15.45 -11.09 -12.16
CA ALA A 435 -16.75 -11.52 -12.69
C ALA A 435 -17.64 -11.98 -11.54
N GLY A 436 -18.82 -11.39 -11.41
CA GLY A 436 -19.79 -11.70 -10.36
C GLY A 436 -21.15 -12.08 -10.90
N ARG A 437 -21.84 -12.96 -10.18
CA ARG A 437 -23.27 -13.28 -10.36
C ARG A 437 -23.98 -13.15 -9.04
N PHE A 438 -25.06 -12.37 -9.03
CA PHE A 438 -25.79 -12.02 -7.81
C PHE A 438 -27.29 -12.17 -8.01
N SER A 439 -27.97 -12.53 -6.93
CA SER A 439 -29.41 -12.38 -6.75
C SER A 439 -29.66 -11.13 -5.93
N ILE A 440 -30.56 -10.27 -6.35
CA ILE A 440 -30.91 -9.00 -5.70
C ILE A 440 -32.33 -9.10 -5.18
N PHE A 441 -32.53 -8.74 -3.92
CA PHE A 441 -33.81 -8.50 -3.28
C PHE A 441 -33.89 -7.02 -2.87
N ASN A 442 -34.90 -6.31 -3.40
CA ASN A 442 -35.20 -4.93 -3.08
C ASN A 442 -36.56 -4.88 -2.40
N ASN A 443 -36.61 -4.34 -1.18
CA ASN A 443 -37.76 -4.43 -0.30
C ASN A 443 -38.72 -3.25 -0.49
N ALA A 444 -39.90 -3.47 -1.08
CA ALA A 444 -40.94 -2.46 -1.27
C ALA A 444 -41.40 -1.72 -0.01
N ASN A 445 -41.21 -2.32 1.16
CA ASN A 445 -41.58 -1.68 2.44
C ASN A 445 -40.48 -0.76 3.00
N ALA A 446 -39.31 -0.74 2.39
CA ALA A 446 -38.21 0.15 2.79
C ALA A 446 -38.35 1.52 2.08
N ILE A 447 -37.95 2.59 2.77
CA ILE A 447 -38.00 3.93 2.15
C ILE A 447 -37.03 4.00 0.98
N GLY A 448 -37.49 4.56 -0.12
CA GLY A 448 -36.70 4.75 -1.32
C GLY A 448 -36.51 3.50 -2.17
N GLN A 449 -37.24 2.41 -1.85
CA GLN A 449 -37.19 1.16 -2.59
C GLN A 449 -38.50 0.91 -3.33
N SER A 450 -38.41 0.27 -4.52
CA SER A 450 -39.56 0.01 -5.39
C SER A 450 -40.17 -1.41 -5.27
N GLY A 451 -39.39 -2.32 -4.68
CA GLY A 451 -39.77 -3.72 -4.43
C GLY A 451 -39.67 -4.60 -5.68
N TYR A 452 -38.53 -5.32 -5.80
CA TYR A 452 -38.31 -6.26 -6.90
C TYR A 452 -37.31 -7.36 -6.51
N SER A 453 -37.32 -8.44 -7.26
CA SER A 453 -36.25 -9.44 -7.26
C SER A 453 -35.58 -9.46 -8.64
N ALA A 454 -34.28 -9.57 -8.67
CA ALA A 454 -33.51 -9.53 -9.90
C ALA A 454 -32.27 -10.42 -9.83
N PHE A 455 -31.72 -10.77 -10.99
CA PHE A 455 -30.38 -11.29 -11.13
C PHE A 455 -29.48 -10.20 -11.71
N SER A 456 -28.21 -10.18 -11.27
CA SER A 456 -27.21 -9.25 -11.78
C SER A 456 -25.92 -10.00 -12.13
N ASN A 457 -25.32 -9.61 -13.25
CA ASN A 457 -23.94 -9.95 -13.59
C ASN A 457 -23.11 -8.66 -13.56
N ASN A 458 -21.93 -8.75 -12.97
CA ASN A 458 -20.96 -7.66 -12.93
C ASN A 458 -19.63 -8.15 -13.49
N LEU A 459 -19.12 -7.48 -14.53
CA LEU A 459 -17.85 -7.78 -15.18
C LEU A 459 -16.98 -6.53 -15.13
N GLU A 460 -15.78 -6.66 -14.60
CA GLU A 460 -14.87 -5.53 -14.43
C GLU A 460 -13.44 -5.94 -14.75
N TYR A 461 -12.70 -5.04 -15.37
CA TYR A 461 -11.25 -5.08 -15.47
C TYR A 461 -10.68 -3.80 -14.91
N THR A 462 -9.68 -3.93 -14.06
CA THR A 462 -8.94 -2.78 -13.52
C THR A 462 -7.48 -2.90 -13.92
N GLU A 463 -6.99 -1.95 -14.69
CA GLU A 463 -5.57 -1.79 -14.98
C GLU A 463 -4.99 -0.69 -14.11
N ARG A 464 -3.85 -0.97 -13.43
CA ARG A 464 -3.11 0.03 -12.65
C ARG A 464 -1.64 -0.03 -13.00
N ALA A 465 -1.06 1.11 -13.31
CA ALA A 465 0.31 1.22 -13.72
C ALA A 465 1.02 2.39 -13.03
N LEU A 466 2.23 2.14 -12.54
CA LEU A 466 3.07 3.15 -11.93
C LEU A 466 4.48 3.06 -12.51
N THR A 467 4.97 4.16 -13.08
CA THR A 467 6.36 4.30 -13.55
C THR A 467 7.03 5.42 -12.77
N ASN A 468 8.06 5.09 -12.03
CA ASN A 468 8.85 6.05 -11.25
C ASN A 468 10.30 6.05 -11.72
N LEU A 469 10.87 7.22 -11.93
CA LEU A 469 12.29 7.44 -12.20
C LEU A 469 12.89 8.26 -11.06
N LEU A 470 13.67 7.63 -10.18
CA LEU A 470 14.42 8.33 -9.14
C LEU A 470 15.81 8.65 -9.63
N ILE A 471 16.20 9.92 -9.58
CA ILE A 471 17.57 10.39 -9.74
C ILE A 471 17.95 11.10 -8.45
N ASN A 472 19.00 10.63 -7.78
CA ASN A 472 19.46 11.26 -6.55
C ASN A 472 20.97 11.35 -6.46
N GLY A 473 21.45 12.41 -5.80
CA GLY A 473 22.86 12.65 -5.57
C GLY A 473 23.15 13.00 -4.13
N GLN A 474 24.24 12.45 -3.61
CA GLN A 474 24.77 12.76 -2.28
C GLN A 474 26.20 13.21 -2.43
N HIS A 475 26.54 14.34 -1.83
CA HIS A 475 27.87 14.93 -1.89
C HIS A 475 28.32 15.31 -0.49
N LYS A 476 29.58 14.95 -0.11
CA LYS A 476 30.17 15.25 1.19
C LYS A 476 31.44 16.05 1.01
N TRP A 477 31.57 17.15 1.74
CA TRP A 477 32.75 17.96 1.86
C TRP A 477 33.24 17.91 3.33
N LYS A 478 34.11 16.96 3.64
CA LYS A 478 34.61 16.73 5.02
C LYS A 478 35.31 17.95 5.59
N ASP A 479 36.11 18.66 4.77
CA ASP A 479 36.79 19.90 5.09
C ASP A 479 35.87 21.07 5.50
N LYS A 480 34.63 21.08 4.95
CA LYS A 480 33.58 22.06 5.25
C LYS A 480 32.56 21.57 6.25
N LYS A 481 32.64 20.32 6.71
CA LYS A 481 31.65 19.65 7.55
C LYS A 481 30.23 19.79 6.93
N MET A 482 30.11 19.60 5.59
CA MET A 482 28.88 19.78 4.83
C MET A 482 28.51 18.55 4.03
N LYS A 483 27.18 18.28 3.95
CA LYS A 483 26.55 17.25 3.10
C LYS A 483 25.44 17.91 2.30
N LEU A 484 25.38 17.60 1.00
CA LEU A 484 24.24 17.90 0.12
C LEU A 484 23.59 16.60 -0.31
N ASP A 485 22.26 16.52 -0.16
CA ASP A 485 21.42 15.43 -0.68
C ASP A 485 20.36 16.07 -1.59
N TRP A 486 20.24 15.60 -2.83
CA TRP A 486 19.23 16.06 -3.74
C TRP A 486 18.53 14.90 -4.44
N ARG A 487 17.24 15.03 -4.70
CA ARG A 487 16.39 14.00 -5.28
C ARG A 487 15.42 14.62 -6.26
N LEU A 488 15.21 13.90 -7.36
CA LEU A 488 14.19 14.17 -8.38
C LEU A 488 13.52 12.83 -8.68
N ALA A 489 12.18 12.76 -8.59
CA ALA A 489 11.47 11.49 -8.74
C ALA A 489 10.19 11.61 -9.60
N PRO A 490 10.27 11.98 -10.90
CA PRO A 490 9.10 12.01 -11.75
C PRO A 490 8.39 10.65 -11.76
N THR A 491 7.08 10.70 -11.63
CA THR A 491 6.21 9.51 -11.55
C THR A 491 5.01 9.71 -12.46
N ILE A 492 4.70 8.69 -13.25
CA ILE A 492 3.48 8.60 -14.06
C ILE A 492 2.65 7.46 -13.51
N THR A 493 1.38 7.72 -13.22
CA THR A 493 0.41 6.73 -12.76
C THR A 493 -0.79 6.71 -13.69
N VAL A 494 -1.27 5.52 -13.99
CA VAL A 494 -2.48 5.28 -14.79
C VAL A 494 -3.36 4.30 -14.02
N SER A 495 -4.65 4.58 -13.95
CA SER A 495 -5.64 3.68 -13.36
C SER A 495 -6.90 3.69 -14.20
N ASP A 496 -7.10 2.62 -14.96
CA ASP A 496 -8.20 2.48 -15.89
C ASP A 496 -9.13 1.33 -15.51
N ASN A 497 -10.42 1.57 -15.65
CA ASN A 497 -11.44 0.52 -15.63
C ASN A 497 -12.12 0.52 -17.02
N PRO A 498 -11.53 -0.15 -18.01
CA PRO A 498 -12.14 -0.20 -19.33
C PRO A 498 -13.33 -1.16 -19.33
N ASP A 499 -14.48 -0.65 -19.76
CA ASP A 499 -15.69 -1.43 -20.01
C ASP A 499 -16.20 -2.24 -18.81
N ILE A 500 -16.47 -1.58 -17.69
CA ILE A 500 -17.21 -2.19 -16.60
C ILE A 500 -18.65 -2.47 -17.12
N ARG A 501 -19.12 -3.70 -16.98
CA ARG A 501 -20.42 -4.14 -17.48
C ARG A 501 -21.28 -4.60 -16.32
N LYS A 502 -22.40 -3.95 -16.14
CA LYS A 502 -23.45 -4.36 -15.23
C LYS A 502 -24.67 -4.75 -16.05
N SER A 503 -25.16 -5.95 -15.84
CA SER A 503 -26.34 -6.49 -16.53
C SER A 503 -27.32 -7.00 -15.48
N THR A 504 -28.41 -6.27 -15.27
CA THR A 504 -29.44 -6.63 -14.29
C THR A 504 -30.76 -6.91 -15.03
N TYR A 505 -31.43 -7.99 -14.64
CA TYR A 505 -32.71 -8.36 -15.18
C TYR A 505 -33.63 -8.85 -14.06
N THR A 506 -34.90 -8.46 -14.14
CA THR A 506 -35.94 -8.90 -13.21
C THR A 506 -36.53 -10.22 -13.68
N TYR A 507 -37.04 -11.00 -12.76
CA TYR A 507 -37.78 -12.21 -13.05
C TYR A 507 -39.08 -12.25 -12.21
N GLY A 508 -40.14 -12.65 -12.86
CA GLY A 508 -41.46 -12.82 -12.31
C GLY A 508 -42.12 -14.04 -12.94
N ASN A 509 -43.33 -13.90 -13.50
CA ASN A 509 -43.95 -14.96 -14.32
C ASN A 509 -43.15 -15.20 -15.62
N ASP A 510 -42.52 -14.16 -16.16
CA ASP A 510 -41.67 -14.23 -17.32
C ASP A 510 -40.32 -13.56 -17.00
N THR A 511 -39.22 -14.07 -17.59
CA THR A 511 -37.91 -13.44 -17.50
C THR A 511 -37.84 -12.28 -18.46
N THR A 512 -37.67 -11.06 -17.96
CA THR A 512 -37.63 -9.87 -18.80
C THR A 512 -36.35 -9.07 -18.54
N PHE A 513 -35.71 -8.63 -19.61
CA PHE A 513 -34.62 -7.68 -19.56
C PHE A 513 -35.23 -6.29 -19.41
N SER A 514 -35.60 -5.94 -18.20
CA SER A 514 -36.31 -4.69 -17.90
C SER A 514 -35.35 -3.63 -17.42
N ALA A 515 -35.41 -2.46 -18.05
CA ALA A 515 -34.66 -1.26 -17.62
C ALA A 515 -35.27 -0.58 -16.38
N GLY A 516 -36.40 -1.07 -15.85
CA GLY A 516 -37.17 -0.38 -14.82
C GLY A 516 -36.60 -0.57 -13.41
N ASP A 517 -37.07 -1.64 -12.77
CA ASP A 517 -36.89 -1.79 -11.32
C ASP A 517 -35.52 -2.30 -10.87
N GLY A 518 -34.84 -3.11 -11.69
CA GLY A 518 -33.51 -3.67 -11.38
C GLY A 518 -32.33 -2.75 -11.68
N GLY A 519 -32.58 -1.58 -12.21
CA GLY A 519 -31.57 -0.67 -12.78
C GLY A 519 -31.26 -1.02 -14.23
N MET A 520 -30.84 -0.02 -14.97
CA MET A 520 -30.48 -0.16 -16.39
C MET A 520 -29.19 -0.93 -16.56
N PRO A 521 -29.09 -1.88 -17.50
CA PRO A 521 -27.81 -2.41 -17.93
C PRO A 521 -26.88 -1.27 -18.28
N SER A 522 -25.66 -1.30 -17.76
CA SER A 522 -24.74 -0.18 -17.95
C SER A 522 -23.34 -0.64 -18.33
N ARG A 523 -22.66 0.23 -19.07
CA ARG A 523 -21.25 0.09 -19.41
C ARG A 523 -20.54 1.36 -19.02
N ILE A 524 -19.41 1.21 -18.31
CA ILE A 524 -18.69 2.33 -17.73
C ILE A 524 -17.21 2.20 -18.07
N TRP A 525 -16.62 3.31 -18.53
CA TRP A 525 -15.17 3.49 -18.67
C TRP A 525 -14.74 4.56 -17.69
N ARG A 526 -13.70 4.26 -16.92
CA ARG A 526 -13.04 5.22 -16.02
C ARG A 526 -11.59 5.30 -16.40
N GLU A 527 -11.09 6.51 -16.53
CA GLU A 527 -9.72 6.78 -16.92
C GLU A 527 -9.13 7.79 -15.93
N LEU A 528 -8.00 7.46 -15.33
CA LEU A 528 -7.23 8.32 -14.46
C LEU A 528 -5.78 8.33 -14.92
N ASP A 529 -5.32 9.51 -15.32
CA ASP A 529 -3.92 9.80 -15.60
C ASP A 529 -3.37 10.81 -14.60
N GLU A 530 -2.27 10.49 -13.94
CA GLU A 530 -1.61 11.43 -13.04
C GLU A 530 -0.10 11.48 -13.31
N MET A 531 0.43 12.68 -13.39
CA MET A 531 1.86 12.97 -13.43
C MET A 531 2.27 13.72 -12.17
N SER A 532 3.35 13.27 -11.53
CA SER A 532 3.95 13.91 -10.36
C SER A 532 5.44 14.14 -10.58
N ILE A 533 5.94 15.33 -10.22
CA ILE A 533 7.36 15.71 -10.33
C ILE A 533 7.81 16.28 -8.99
N PRO A 534 8.10 15.43 -7.99
CA PRO A 534 8.67 15.89 -6.74
C PRO A 534 10.18 16.09 -6.84
N VAL A 535 10.65 17.21 -6.30
CA VAL A 535 12.08 17.59 -6.16
C VAL A 535 12.35 17.91 -4.71
N LYS A 536 13.52 17.51 -4.20
CA LYS A 536 13.95 17.83 -2.85
C LYS A 536 15.45 18.09 -2.82
N VAL A 537 15.88 19.11 -2.06
CA VAL A 537 17.28 19.45 -1.82
C VAL A 537 17.48 19.70 -0.33
N ASP A 538 18.38 18.95 0.28
CA ASP A 538 18.71 19.01 1.70
C ASP A 538 20.20 19.33 1.86
N VAL A 539 20.53 20.32 2.69
CA VAL A 539 21.89 20.66 3.08
C VAL A 539 22.05 20.47 4.57
N THR A 540 23.04 19.68 4.97
CA THR A 540 23.40 19.47 6.36
C THR A 540 24.76 20.06 6.62
N LYS A 541 24.90 20.80 7.71
CA LYS A 541 26.19 21.36 8.18
C LYS A 541 26.41 20.94 9.62
N ASP A 542 27.50 20.22 9.86
CA ASP A 542 27.90 19.84 11.20
C ASP A 542 28.62 21.01 11.87
N TYR A 543 28.31 21.24 13.15
CA TYR A 543 28.95 22.26 14.00
C TYR A 543 29.01 21.76 15.46
N GLU A 544 29.67 22.55 16.32
CA GLU A 544 29.73 22.23 17.75
C GLU A 544 28.97 23.28 18.55
N PHE A 545 28.13 22.83 19.47
CA PHE A 545 27.42 23.67 20.42
C PHE A 545 27.77 23.25 21.85
N ARG A 546 28.41 24.16 22.62
CA ARG A 546 28.90 23.88 23.98
C ARG A 546 29.77 22.62 24.07
N GLY A 547 30.59 22.38 23.07
CA GLY A 547 31.46 21.21 23.00
C GLY A 547 30.79 19.90 22.60
N ASN A 548 29.51 19.94 22.28
CA ASN A 548 28.76 18.78 21.78
C ASN A 548 28.48 18.90 20.27
N GLU A 549 28.55 17.78 19.59
CA GLU A 549 28.23 17.71 18.16
C GLU A 549 26.79 18.12 17.90
N SER A 550 26.57 18.97 16.92
CA SER A 550 25.31 19.53 16.52
C SER A 550 25.21 19.62 15.00
N LYS A 551 24.01 19.64 14.45
CA LYS A 551 23.80 19.76 13.01
C LYS A 551 22.79 20.85 12.70
N LEU A 552 23.05 21.61 11.65
CA LEU A 552 22.08 22.51 11.04
C LEU A 552 21.65 21.91 9.71
N LEU A 553 20.34 21.74 9.53
CA LEU A 553 19.69 21.25 8.33
C LEU A 553 18.86 22.37 7.73
N PHE A 554 18.96 22.59 6.45
CA PHE A 554 18.05 23.47 5.72
C PHE A 554 17.84 22.91 4.32
N GLY A 555 16.65 23.14 3.78
CA GLY A 555 16.33 22.59 2.49
C GLY A 555 15.04 23.12 1.91
N ALA A 556 14.79 22.68 0.70
CA ALA A 556 13.59 23.01 -0.05
C ALA A 556 13.05 21.76 -0.75
N SER A 557 11.74 21.72 -0.89
CA SER A 557 11.04 20.72 -1.67
C SER A 557 9.98 21.38 -2.53
N HIS A 558 9.74 20.81 -3.72
CA HIS A 558 8.63 21.20 -4.57
C HIS A 558 8.01 19.94 -5.15
N SER A 559 6.68 19.87 -5.14
CA SER A 559 5.92 18.79 -5.76
C SER A 559 4.87 19.42 -6.69
N TYR A 560 5.01 19.16 -7.97
CA TYR A 560 3.98 19.42 -8.96
C TYR A 560 3.24 18.14 -9.24
N LYS A 561 1.89 18.16 -9.21
CA LYS A 561 1.04 17.02 -9.61
C LYS A 561 -0.03 17.55 -10.55
N LYS A 562 -0.36 16.78 -11.59
CA LYS A 562 -1.50 17.01 -12.46
C LYS A 562 -2.26 15.70 -12.62
N ARG A 563 -3.56 15.73 -12.40
CA ARG A 563 -4.49 14.62 -12.58
C ARG A 563 -5.57 14.98 -13.56
N ASP A 564 -5.76 14.14 -14.56
CA ASP A 564 -6.89 14.13 -15.46
C ASP A 564 -7.75 12.89 -15.13
N TYR A 565 -9.05 13.08 -14.99
CA TYR A 565 -9.98 12.01 -14.65
C TYR A 565 -11.26 12.13 -15.45
N ARG A 566 -11.76 11.00 -15.97
CA ARG A 566 -12.97 10.96 -16.78
C ARG A 566 -13.75 9.68 -16.52
N ILE A 567 -15.10 9.82 -16.44
CA ILE A 567 -16.03 8.69 -16.47
C ILE A 567 -16.93 8.84 -17.69
N MET A 568 -17.04 7.78 -18.48
CA MET A 568 -17.99 7.65 -19.56
C MET A 568 -18.93 6.51 -19.27
N GLN A 569 -20.23 6.77 -19.30
CA GLN A 569 -21.26 5.78 -18.99
C GLN A 569 -22.28 5.69 -20.13
N TYR A 570 -22.67 4.46 -20.44
CA TYR A 570 -23.74 4.16 -21.39
C TYR A 570 -24.76 3.26 -20.68
N ASN A 571 -26.02 3.69 -20.68
CA ASN A 571 -27.13 2.96 -20.13
C ASN A 571 -27.86 2.22 -21.25
N GLY A 572 -28.05 0.93 -21.11
CA GLY A 572 -28.82 0.12 -22.04
C GLY A 572 -30.31 0.34 -21.82
N MET A 573 -31.01 0.72 -22.86
CA MET A 573 -32.46 0.92 -22.87
C MET A 573 -33.13 -0.21 -23.63
N VAL A 574 -34.26 -0.66 -23.12
CA VAL A 574 -35.09 -1.72 -23.75
C VAL A 574 -36.51 -1.20 -23.91
N ASN A 575 -37.00 -1.14 -25.14
CA ASN A 575 -38.35 -0.63 -25.38
C ASN A 575 -39.47 -1.68 -25.21
N PHE A 576 -39.17 -2.97 -25.42
CA PHE A 576 -40.10 -4.07 -25.32
C PHE A 576 -39.38 -5.35 -24.85
N ASN A 577 -40.14 -6.42 -24.62
CA ASN A 577 -39.57 -7.72 -24.24
C ASN A 577 -38.65 -8.25 -25.34
N GLN A 578 -37.48 -8.71 -24.92
CA GLN A 578 -36.46 -9.31 -25.78
C GLN A 578 -36.73 -10.81 -25.91
N ASP A 579 -36.46 -11.37 -27.10
CA ASP A 579 -36.46 -12.82 -27.30
C ASP A 579 -35.18 -13.41 -26.72
N TRP A 580 -35.26 -13.81 -25.44
CA TRP A 580 -34.14 -14.30 -24.66
C TRP A 580 -34.59 -15.37 -23.67
N ASP A 581 -33.89 -16.51 -23.66
CA ASP A 581 -34.23 -17.68 -22.83
C ASP A 581 -33.83 -17.53 -21.34
N GLY A 582 -33.17 -16.44 -20.95
CA GLY A 582 -32.75 -16.18 -19.57
C GLY A 582 -31.41 -16.81 -19.20
N GLU A 583 -30.74 -17.57 -20.08
CA GLU A 583 -29.47 -18.25 -19.78
C GLU A 583 -28.23 -17.46 -20.22
N ASP A 584 -28.13 -17.15 -21.50
CA ASP A 584 -26.95 -16.47 -22.07
C ASP A 584 -27.23 -14.99 -22.38
N LEU A 585 -26.73 -14.12 -21.51
CA LEU A 585 -26.86 -12.66 -21.67
C LEU A 585 -26.21 -12.11 -22.96
N SER A 586 -25.34 -12.85 -23.64
CA SER A 586 -24.75 -12.40 -24.90
C SER A 586 -25.78 -12.36 -26.03
N GLN A 587 -26.85 -13.11 -25.94
CA GLN A 587 -27.96 -13.13 -26.90
C GLN A 587 -28.73 -11.80 -26.94
N VAL A 588 -28.72 -11.00 -25.85
CA VAL A 588 -29.39 -9.69 -25.78
C VAL A 588 -28.82 -8.70 -26.81
N LEU A 589 -27.53 -8.82 -27.13
CA LEU A 589 -26.88 -7.95 -28.10
C LEU A 589 -26.71 -8.60 -29.49
N THR A 590 -27.49 -9.60 -29.83
CA THR A 590 -27.56 -10.11 -31.21
C THR A 590 -28.36 -9.15 -32.11
N PRO A 591 -28.08 -9.09 -33.43
CA PRO A 591 -28.82 -8.23 -34.35
C PRO A 591 -30.33 -8.40 -34.29
N ASP A 592 -30.80 -9.64 -34.08
CA ASP A 592 -32.22 -9.97 -33.98
C ASP A 592 -32.90 -9.36 -32.74
N ASN A 593 -32.13 -9.05 -31.69
CA ASN A 593 -32.62 -8.45 -30.45
C ASN A 593 -32.34 -6.94 -30.36
N ILE A 594 -31.47 -6.41 -31.21
CA ILE A 594 -31.18 -4.99 -31.19
C ILE A 594 -32.31 -4.17 -31.78
N PHE A 595 -32.91 -4.62 -32.89
CA PHE A 595 -33.99 -3.89 -33.53
C PHE A 595 -35.08 -4.80 -34.20
N PRO A 596 -35.53 -5.85 -33.52
CA PRO A 596 -36.53 -6.76 -34.16
C PRO A 596 -37.89 -6.09 -34.18
N ASN A 597 -38.49 -5.91 -35.34
CA ASN A 597 -39.91 -5.50 -35.50
C ASN A 597 -40.32 -4.26 -34.68
N GLY A 598 -39.41 -3.31 -34.45
CA GLY A 598 -39.66 -2.14 -33.61
C GLY A 598 -39.35 -2.33 -32.12
N ASN A 599 -38.93 -3.51 -31.71
CA ASN A 599 -38.36 -3.75 -30.37
C ASN A 599 -36.86 -3.43 -30.42
N ALA A 600 -36.39 -2.48 -29.65
CA ALA A 600 -35.02 -2.08 -29.71
C ALA A 600 -34.32 -2.20 -28.37
N PHE A 601 -33.14 -2.84 -28.37
CA PHE A 601 -32.12 -2.53 -27.39
C PHE A 601 -31.22 -1.43 -27.98
N TYR A 602 -31.00 -0.35 -27.22
CA TYR A 602 -30.13 0.73 -27.64
C TYR A 602 -29.39 1.31 -26.42
N TYR A 603 -28.29 2.04 -26.66
CA TYR A 603 -27.58 2.76 -25.61
C TYR A 603 -27.95 4.22 -25.59
N GLN A 604 -28.04 4.79 -24.38
CA GLN A 604 -28.08 6.24 -24.13
C GLN A 604 -26.87 6.65 -23.32
N SER A 605 -26.43 7.92 -23.48
CA SER A 605 -25.40 8.46 -22.59
C SER A 605 -25.91 8.53 -21.16
N GLY A 606 -25.15 7.98 -20.24
CA GLY A 606 -25.37 8.13 -18.79
C GLY A 606 -24.72 9.42 -18.25
N ASN A 607 -24.02 10.17 -19.10
CA ASN A 607 -23.39 11.44 -18.76
C ASN A 607 -24.09 12.58 -19.47
N SER A 608 -24.15 13.76 -18.82
CA SER A 608 -24.49 15.03 -19.48
C SER A 608 -23.47 15.41 -20.55
N GLN A 609 -23.87 16.30 -21.46
CA GLN A 609 -22.96 16.87 -22.43
C GLN A 609 -23.02 18.41 -22.33
N PRO A 610 -21.91 19.06 -21.93
CA PRO A 610 -20.58 18.53 -21.60
C PRO A 610 -20.57 17.67 -20.32
N ASN A 611 -19.58 16.73 -20.20
CA ASN A 611 -19.52 15.76 -19.13
C ASN A 611 -19.22 16.40 -17.76
N SER A 612 -20.08 16.21 -16.76
CA SER A 612 -19.87 16.68 -15.37
C SER A 612 -18.95 15.75 -14.56
N ASN A 613 -18.73 14.52 -15.04
CA ASN A 613 -17.86 13.53 -14.41
C ASN A 613 -16.45 13.49 -15.05
N GLU A 614 -16.00 14.62 -15.55
CA GLU A 614 -14.68 14.88 -16.10
C GLU A 614 -14.04 16.06 -15.39
N TYR A 615 -12.79 15.91 -14.96
CA TYR A 615 -12.03 17.01 -14.39
C TYR A 615 -10.54 16.92 -14.69
N SER A 616 -9.88 18.09 -14.68
CA SER A 616 -8.44 18.25 -14.68
C SER A 616 -8.04 19.11 -13.49
N SER A 617 -7.15 18.59 -12.65
CA SER A 617 -6.69 19.32 -11.45
C SER A 617 -5.17 19.32 -11.38
N ALA A 618 -4.60 20.44 -10.96
CA ALA A 618 -3.18 20.58 -10.75
C ALA A 618 -2.87 21.07 -9.33
N LEU A 619 -1.74 20.66 -8.79
CA LEU A 619 -1.28 20.97 -7.44
C LEU A 619 0.17 21.39 -7.48
N ASN A 620 0.46 22.50 -6.79
CA ASN A 620 1.81 22.95 -6.49
C ASN A 620 1.98 23.02 -4.98
N ASN A 621 2.90 22.21 -4.42
CA ASN A 621 3.28 22.28 -3.01
C ASN A 621 4.78 22.60 -2.91
N THR A 622 5.10 23.80 -2.45
CA THR A 622 6.48 24.27 -2.25
C THR A 622 6.75 24.43 -0.78
N GLY A 623 7.73 23.70 -0.27
CA GLY A 623 8.15 23.74 1.13
C GLY A 623 9.60 24.20 1.28
N VAL A 624 9.85 25.06 2.24
CA VAL A 624 11.20 25.42 2.70
C VAL A 624 11.29 25.16 4.19
N TYR A 625 12.46 24.74 4.67
CA TYR A 625 12.62 24.45 6.08
C TYR A 625 14.01 24.73 6.60
N VAL A 626 14.08 24.97 7.90
CA VAL A 626 15.29 24.98 8.70
C VAL A 626 15.07 24.15 9.96
N SER A 627 16.05 23.36 10.33
CA SER A 627 16.05 22.52 11.53
C SER A 627 17.44 22.45 12.12
N THR A 628 17.52 22.35 13.44
CA THR A 628 18.81 22.13 14.11
C THR A 628 18.71 20.97 15.09
N GLU A 629 19.68 20.08 15.01
CA GLU A 629 19.94 19.05 16.02
C GLU A 629 20.97 19.58 17.00
N LEU A 630 20.56 19.96 18.20
CA LEU A 630 21.42 20.51 19.23
C LEU A 630 21.85 19.43 20.21
N GLY A 631 23.15 19.17 20.34
CA GLY A 631 23.70 18.46 21.48
C GLY A 631 23.73 19.36 22.72
N ILE A 632 22.62 19.40 23.49
CA ILE A 632 22.50 20.27 24.67
C ILE A 632 23.42 19.79 25.78
N SER A 633 23.56 18.47 25.92
CA SER A 633 24.56 17.81 26.77
C SER A 633 24.92 16.45 26.17
N THR A 634 25.83 15.70 26.80
CA THR A 634 26.20 14.34 26.39
C THR A 634 25.02 13.36 26.40
N ARG A 635 23.98 13.67 27.15
CA ARG A 635 22.76 12.81 27.28
C ARG A 635 21.49 13.43 26.70
N LEU A 636 21.44 14.75 26.50
CA LEU A 636 20.26 15.45 26.02
C LEU A 636 20.50 16.06 24.65
N GLN A 637 19.72 15.63 23.69
CA GLN A 637 19.67 16.17 22.33
C GLN A 637 18.31 16.79 22.08
N GLY A 638 18.27 17.99 21.49
CA GLY A 638 17.05 18.65 21.06
C GLY A 638 17.05 18.82 19.54
N VAL A 639 15.92 18.54 18.89
CA VAL A 639 15.72 18.81 17.47
C VAL A 639 14.62 19.84 17.33
N PHE A 640 14.96 21.00 16.82
CA PHE A 640 14.07 22.16 16.66
C PHE A 640 13.96 22.48 15.20
N GLY A 641 12.78 22.57 14.64
CA GLY A 641 12.62 22.88 13.24
C GLY A 641 11.34 23.64 12.96
N VAL A 642 11.36 24.36 11.85
CA VAL A 642 10.18 24.98 11.27
C VAL A 642 10.19 24.75 9.76
N ARG A 643 9.04 24.40 9.22
CA ARG A 643 8.76 24.26 7.80
C ARG A 643 7.66 25.24 7.40
N ALA A 644 7.83 25.92 6.30
CA ALA A 644 6.79 26.70 5.65
C ALA A 644 6.39 25.99 4.35
N GLU A 645 5.09 25.82 4.12
CA GLU A 645 4.56 25.26 2.87
C GLU A 645 3.60 26.25 2.21
N ARG A 646 3.83 26.55 0.92
CA ARG A 646 2.85 27.17 0.03
C ARG A 646 2.19 26.08 -0.78
N PHE A 647 0.88 25.92 -0.60
CA PHE A 647 0.06 24.93 -1.28
C PHE A 647 -0.98 25.62 -2.15
N VAL A 648 -1.03 25.29 -3.44
CA VAL A 648 -2.01 25.80 -4.38
C VAL A 648 -2.56 24.65 -5.21
N GLN A 649 -3.87 24.47 -5.18
CA GLN A 649 -4.58 23.50 -6.02
C GLN A 649 -5.56 24.22 -6.94
N THR A 650 -5.47 23.93 -8.24
CA THR A 650 -6.39 24.44 -9.25
C THR A 650 -7.25 23.30 -9.80
N HIS A 651 -8.45 23.65 -10.22
CA HIS A 651 -9.44 22.72 -10.74
C HIS A 651 -10.10 23.24 -12.02
N THR A 652 -10.28 22.34 -12.97
CA THR A 652 -11.13 22.52 -14.14
C THR A 652 -12.19 21.42 -14.11
N GLY A 653 -13.45 21.79 -14.05
CA GLY A 653 -14.58 20.86 -13.95
C GLY A 653 -15.89 21.61 -13.85
N ARG A 654 -17.01 20.92 -13.92
CA ARG A 654 -18.33 21.53 -13.93
C ARG A 654 -19.33 20.72 -13.17
N ASP A 655 -20.35 21.37 -12.64
CA ASP A 655 -21.48 20.70 -12.00
C ASP A 655 -22.51 20.20 -13.04
N GLN A 656 -23.44 19.40 -12.54
CA GLN A 656 -24.49 18.83 -13.39
C GLN A 656 -25.52 19.87 -13.88
N LYS A 657 -25.70 20.97 -13.13
CA LYS A 657 -26.61 22.06 -13.54
C LYS A 657 -26.09 22.77 -14.80
N PHE A 658 -24.80 23.18 -14.77
CA PHE A 658 -24.14 23.76 -15.93
C PHE A 658 -24.10 22.79 -17.12
N ALA A 659 -23.74 21.54 -16.85
CA ALA A 659 -23.69 20.49 -17.87
C ALA A 659 -25.06 20.23 -18.54
N SER A 660 -26.15 20.51 -17.84
CA SER A 660 -27.52 20.42 -18.38
C SER A 660 -28.00 21.73 -19.05
N GLY A 661 -27.10 22.72 -19.24
CA GLY A 661 -27.39 23.98 -19.91
C GLY A 661 -27.95 25.10 -19.00
N ASN A 662 -27.93 24.89 -17.67
CA ASN A 662 -28.35 25.94 -16.74
C ASN A 662 -27.16 26.87 -16.43
N MET A 663 -27.33 28.16 -16.74
CA MET A 663 -26.29 29.17 -16.53
C MET A 663 -26.01 29.50 -15.07
N ASP A 664 -26.88 29.08 -14.12
CA ASP A 664 -26.67 29.21 -12.69
C ASP A 664 -25.79 28.06 -12.13
N GLY A 665 -25.40 27.11 -12.97
CA GLY A 665 -24.46 26.05 -12.63
C GLY A 665 -23.01 26.51 -12.59
N SER A 666 -22.16 25.76 -11.89
CA SER A 666 -20.74 26.04 -11.72
C SER A 666 -19.90 25.42 -12.83
N ASN A 667 -19.04 26.22 -13.46
CA ASN A 667 -18.05 25.79 -14.45
C ASN A 667 -16.71 26.44 -14.12
N LEU A 668 -15.82 25.66 -13.52
CA LEU A 668 -14.49 26.12 -13.13
C LEU A 668 -13.50 25.84 -14.27
N VAL A 669 -12.63 26.80 -14.58
CA VAL A 669 -11.59 26.66 -15.61
C VAL A 669 -10.26 27.11 -15.02
N ASN A 670 -9.47 26.16 -14.56
CA ASN A 670 -8.19 26.40 -13.88
C ASN A 670 -8.32 27.36 -12.67
N GLU A 671 -9.43 27.22 -11.93
CA GLU A 671 -9.70 28.05 -10.75
C GLU A 671 -8.99 27.53 -9.52
N GLU A 672 -8.50 28.42 -8.65
CA GLU A 672 -7.90 28.05 -7.37
C GLU A 672 -9.00 27.60 -6.40
N VAL A 673 -9.04 26.29 -6.10
CA VAL A 673 -9.98 25.68 -5.14
C VAL A 673 -9.38 25.55 -3.75
N LEU A 674 -8.05 25.64 -3.64
CA LEU A 674 -7.34 25.67 -2.36
C LEU A 674 -6.03 26.46 -2.53
N ASN A 675 -5.80 27.42 -1.62
CA ASN A 675 -4.58 28.25 -1.63
C ASN A 675 -4.22 28.61 -0.19
N SER A 676 -3.13 28.03 0.33
CA SER A 676 -2.69 28.25 1.71
C SER A 676 -1.18 28.46 1.82
N LEU A 677 -0.78 29.21 2.86
CA LEU A 677 0.60 29.33 3.32
C LEU A 677 0.62 29.00 4.81
N ASP A 678 1.19 27.86 5.17
CA ASP A 678 1.18 27.33 6.51
C ASP A 678 2.58 27.14 7.08
N PHE A 679 2.69 27.27 8.41
CA PHE A 679 3.94 27.08 9.15
C PHE A 679 3.81 25.88 10.10
N PHE A 680 4.78 24.98 10.08
CA PHE A 680 4.81 23.74 10.81
C PHE A 680 6.01 23.68 11.76
N PRO A 681 5.88 24.16 13.00
CA PRO A 681 6.93 24.01 14.01
C PRO A 681 7.01 22.56 14.49
N SER A 682 8.22 22.11 14.80
CA SER A 682 8.50 20.80 15.40
C SER A 682 9.57 20.91 16.49
N LEU A 683 9.34 20.15 17.55
CA LEU A 683 10.25 19.96 18.67
C LEU A 683 10.34 18.47 18.99
N ASN A 684 11.54 17.91 18.98
CA ASN A 684 11.81 16.56 19.45
C ASN A 684 12.93 16.60 20.48
N LEU A 685 12.71 16.11 21.66
CA LEU A 685 13.68 15.99 22.74
C LEU A 685 14.05 14.52 22.92
N ILE A 686 15.34 14.22 23.01
CA ILE A 686 15.87 12.87 23.17
C ILE A 686 16.82 12.88 24.38
N TYR A 687 16.40 12.20 25.45
CA TYR A 687 17.22 12.02 26.64
C TYR A 687 17.74 10.59 26.70
N ARG A 688 19.08 10.43 26.58
CA ARG A 688 19.76 9.14 26.73
C ARG A 688 20.08 8.90 28.18
N THR A 689 19.30 8.05 28.86
CA THR A 689 19.55 7.68 30.26
C THR A 689 20.86 6.90 30.36
N ASN A 690 21.13 6.04 29.39
CA ASN A 690 22.38 5.32 29.14
C ASN A 690 22.48 4.93 27.65
N GLU A 691 23.52 4.18 27.26
CA GLU A 691 23.74 3.76 25.87
C GLU A 691 22.65 2.88 25.28
N LYS A 692 21.81 2.24 26.11
CA LYS A 692 20.76 1.30 25.71
C LYS A 692 19.35 1.87 25.90
N GLN A 693 19.19 3.08 26.42
CA GLN A 693 17.86 3.60 26.79
C GLN A 693 17.67 5.05 26.36
N ASN A 694 16.58 5.31 25.68
CA ASN A 694 16.13 6.65 25.30
C ASN A 694 14.76 6.97 25.89
N VAL A 695 14.59 8.22 26.28
CA VAL A 695 13.29 8.86 26.55
C VAL A 695 13.10 9.96 25.51
N ARG A 696 11.99 9.96 24.81
CA ARG A 696 11.66 10.93 23.77
C ARG A 696 10.40 11.68 24.12
N ALA A 697 10.38 12.99 23.87
CA ALA A 697 9.20 13.83 23.90
C ALA A 697 9.12 14.63 22.61
N SER A 698 7.93 14.74 22.01
CA SER A 698 7.77 15.42 20.74
C SER A 698 6.51 16.30 20.74
N PHE A 699 6.60 17.46 20.13
CA PHE A 699 5.51 18.34 19.78
C PHE A 699 5.63 18.76 18.32
N SER A 700 4.52 18.74 17.58
CA SER A 700 4.51 19.23 16.19
C SER A 700 3.13 19.63 15.75
N LYS A 701 3.09 20.58 14.79
CA LYS A 701 1.88 20.92 14.04
C LYS A 701 1.97 20.28 12.65
N THR A 702 0.87 19.68 12.21
CA THR A 702 0.74 19.03 10.90
C THR A 702 -0.63 19.37 10.28
N ILE A 703 -0.87 18.91 9.05
CA ILE A 703 -2.06 19.24 8.29
C ILE A 703 -2.54 18.02 7.51
N ALA A 704 -3.84 17.91 7.27
CA ALA A 704 -4.40 17.00 6.28
C ALA A 704 -5.20 17.79 5.25
N ARG A 705 -4.84 17.62 3.97
CA ARG A 705 -5.42 18.36 2.85
C ARG A 705 -6.40 17.50 2.06
N PRO A 706 -7.46 18.09 1.50
CA PRO A 706 -8.36 17.41 0.57
C PRO A 706 -7.61 16.89 -0.68
N SER A 707 -8.12 15.80 -1.26
CA SER A 707 -7.63 15.24 -2.51
C SER A 707 -8.17 15.97 -3.74
N PHE A 708 -7.64 15.65 -4.93
CA PHE A 708 -8.19 16.14 -6.20
C PHE A 708 -9.67 15.80 -6.38
N LYS A 709 -10.05 14.55 -6.06
CA LYS A 709 -11.43 14.09 -6.20
C LYS A 709 -12.36 14.77 -5.19
N GLU A 710 -11.91 14.99 -3.99
CA GLU A 710 -12.69 15.67 -2.97
C GLU A 710 -12.98 17.12 -3.33
N LEU A 711 -12.05 17.83 -3.95
CA LEU A 711 -12.24 19.16 -4.50
C LEU A 711 -12.66 19.09 -5.98
N SER A 712 -13.70 18.31 -6.28
CA SER A 712 -14.29 18.17 -7.61
C SER A 712 -15.81 18.08 -7.55
N PHE A 713 -16.48 18.15 -8.71
CA PHE A 713 -17.91 17.88 -8.87
C PHE A 713 -18.20 16.42 -9.23
N ALA A 714 -17.16 15.60 -9.45
CA ALA A 714 -17.32 14.26 -9.98
C ALA A 714 -18.09 13.35 -9.03
N GLN A 715 -19.01 12.56 -9.60
CA GLN A 715 -19.77 11.52 -8.94
C GLN A 715 -19.26 10.16 -9.41
N ILE A 716 -18.73 9.34 -8.51
CA ILE A 716 -18.24 7.99 -8.81
C ILE A 716 -19.25 6.98 -8.31
N ILE A 717 -19.77 6.16 -9.22
CA ILE A 717 -20.72 5.09 -8.90
C ILE A 717 -19.94 3.80 -8.74
N ASP A 718 -20.08 3.12 -7.60
CA ASP A 718 -19.65 1.73 -7.45
C ASP A 718 -20.64 0.83 -8.20
N PRO A 719 -20.25 0.19 -9.31
CA PRO A 719 -21.18 -0.55 -10.16
C PRO A 719 -21.70 -1.83 -9.49
N LEU A 720 -20.95 -2.38 -8.53
CA LEU A 720 -21.34 -3.59 -7.81
C LEU A 720 -22.47 -3.29 -6.81
N THR A 721 -22.37 -2.21 -6.05
CA THR A 721 -23.29 -1.89 -4.95
C THR A 721 -24.24 -0.73 -5.24
N ASN A 722 -24.08 -0.04 -6.36
CA ASN A 722 -24.79 1.22 -6.73
C ASN A 722 -24.57 2.39 -5.76
N ARG A 723 -23.52 2.33 -4.93
CA ARG A 723 -23.16 3.44 -4.04
C ARG A 723 -22.50 4.56 -4.83
N ILE A 724 -22.85 5.80 -4.51
CA ILE A 724 -22.37 6.99 -5.19
C ILE A 724 -21.45 7.77 -4.25
N PHE A 725 -20.26 8.08 -4.71
CA PHE A 725 -19.28 8.90 -3.99
C PHE A 725 -19.12 10.26 -4.69
N ASN A 726 -19.64 11.31 -4.06
CA ASN A 726 -19.63 12.66 -4.61
C ASN A 726 -18.35 13.41 -4.21
N GLY A 727 -17.88 14.33 -5.07
CA GLY A 727 -16.92 15.34 -4.67
C GLY A 727 -17.56 16.40 -3.76
N ALA A 728 -16.75 17.07 -2.95
CA ALA A 728 -17.26 18.06 -1.99
C ALA A 728 -17.77 19.34 -2.66
N LEU A 729 -17.34 19.67 -3.89
CA LEU A 729 -17.86 20.79 -4.63
C LEU A 729 -19.32 20.58 -5.11
N PHE A 730 -19.81 19.36 -5.06
CA PHE A 730 -21.22 19.06 -5.30
C PHE A 730 -22.07 19.60 -4.14
N GLU A 731 -22.93 20.56 -4.43
CA GLU A 731 -23.76 21.25 -3.44
C GLU A 731 -25.04 20.49 -3.14
N TYR A 732 -25.42 20.51 -1.86
CA TYR A 732 -26.73 20.05 -1.40
C TYR A 732 -27.46 21.25 -0.78
N PRO A 733 -28.47 21.84 -1.44
CA PRO A 733 -29.15 23.04 -1.00
C PRO A 733 -29.64 22.96 0.44
N GLY A 734 -29.27 23.96 1.26
CA GLY A 734 -29.65 24.04 2.66
C GLY A 734 -28.82 23.16 3.62
N THR A 735 -27.91 22.30 3.13
CA THR A 735 -27.14 21.37 3.97
C THR A 735 -25.63 21.38 3.70
N TRP A 736 -25.19 21.61 2.47
CA TRP A 736 -23.78 21.69 2.11
C TRP A 736 -23.53 22.67 0.95
N GLY A 737 -22.70 23.67 1.19
CA GLY A 737 -22.39 24.73 0.23
C GLY A 737 -21.10 24.53 -0.59
N GLY A 738 -20.56 23.30 -0.67
CA GLY A 738 -19.38 23.02 -1.50
C GLY A 738 -18.02 23.43 -0.90
N GLN A 739 -17.95 23.86 0.36
CA GLN A 739 -16.73 24.40 0.97
C GLN A 739 -16.04 23.37 1.85
N LEU A 740 -14.98 22.74 1.34
CA LEU A 740 -14.12 21.82 2.07
C LEU A 740 -12.79 22.52 2.42
N VAL A 741 -12.41 22.52 3.69
CA VAL A 741 -11.18 23.12 4.18
C VAL A 741 -10.21 22.07 4.76
N GLU A 742 -8.95 22.45 4.89
CA GLU A 742 -7.93 21.58 5.46
C GLU A 742 -8.17 21.31 6.96
N THR A 743 -7.78 20.13 7.41
CA THR A 743 -7.73 19.77 8.84
C THR A 743 -6.37 20.14 9.41
N ARG A 744 -6.32 20.93 10.51
CA ARG A 744 -5.08 21.24 11.24
C ARG A 744 -4.95 20.33 12.46
N ILE A 745 -3.73 19.89 12.76
CA ILE A 745 -3.50 18.90 13.81
C ILE A 745 -2.32 19.29 14.69
N ASP A 746 -2.56 19.31 16.01
CA ASP A 746 -1.53 19.42 17.03
C ASP A 746 -1.19 18.01 17.57
N ASN A 747 0.09 17.64 17.54
CA ASN A 747 0.59 16.33 17.93
C ASN A 747 1.49 16.41 19.13
N TYR A 748 1.27 15.53 20.11
CA TYR A 748 2.08 15.36 21.32
C TYR A 748 2.42 13.88 21.48
N ASP A 749 3.70 13.56 21.62
CA ASP A 749 4.18 12.19 21.76
C ASP A 749 5.20 12.09 22.90
N PHE A 750 5.14 10.99 23.64
CA PHE A 750 6.13 10.60 24.62
C PHE A 750 6.45 9.13 24.46
N ARG A 751 7.77 8.75 24.44
CA ARG A 751 8.20 7.37 24.23
C ARG A 751 9.40 7.02 25.09
N TYR A 752 9.36 5.87 25.73
CA TYR A 752 10.51 5.20 26.33
C TYR A 752 10.96 4.06 25.42
N GLU A 753 12.29 3.91 25.25
CA GLU A 753 12.91 2.86 24.43
C GLU A 753 14.05 2.18 25.18
N TYR A 754 14.10 0.86 25.07
CA TYR A 754 15.21 0.05 25.55
C TYR A 754 15.74 -0.81 24.39
N PHE A 755 17.04 -0.74 24.15
CA PHE A 755 17.77 -1.52 23.13
C PHE A 755 18.76 -2.43 23.84
N GLY A 756 18.39 -3.69 24.04
CA GLY A 756 19.22 -4.71 24.65
C GLY A 756 20.13 -5.41 23.65
N ASP A 757 20.99 -6.28 24.19
CA ASP A 757 21.90 -7.09 23.39
C ASP A 757 21.12 -8.12 22.54
N ALA A 758 21.75 -8.63 21.48
CA ALA A 758 21.17 -9.65 20.58
C ALA A 758 19.81 -9.26 19.92
N GLY A 759 19.54 -7.94 19.70
CA GLY A 759 18.33 -7.46 19.07
C GLY A 759 17.08 -7.57 19.96
N GLN A 760 17.27 -7.56 21.28
CA GLN A 760 16.15 -7.43 22.22
C GLN A 760 15.75 -5.96 22.33
N THR A 761 14.47 -5.69 22.16
CA THR A 761 13.95 -4.31 22.24
C THR A 761 12.67 -4.26 23.04
N PHE A 762 12.48 -3.14 23.75
CA PHE A 762 11.22 -2.80 24.37
C PHE A 762 10.96 -1.33 24.12
N SER A 763 9.75 -0.96 23.73
CA SER A 763 9.33 0.42 23.69
C SER A 763 7.90 0.58 24.15
N ALA A 764 7.61 1.73 24.80
CA ALA A 764 6.28 2.14 25.20
C ALA A 764 6.09 3.61 24.81
N SER A 765 5.00 3.93 24.11
CA SER A 765 4.65 5.28 23.70
C SER A 765 3.26 5.65 24.17
N VAL A 766 3.07 6.92 24.50
CA VAL A 766 1.76 7.55 24.66
C VAL A 766 1.70 8.72 23.68
N PHE A 767 0.53 8.96 23.09
CA PHE A 767 0.33 10.07 22.17
C PHE A 767 -1.05 10.69 22.31
N TYR A 768 -1.12 11.99 21.99
CA TYR A 768 -2.35 12.77 21.93
C TYR A 768 -2.33 13.64 20.67
N LYS A 769 -3.46 13.72 19.97
CA LYS A 769 -3.66 14.51 18.76
C LYS A 769 -4.96 15.30 18.89
N ALA A 770 -4.90 16.60 18.61
CA ALA A 770 -6.07 17.47 18.52
C ALA A 770 -6.31 17.86 17.06
N PHE A 771 -7.53 17.69 16.58
CA PHE A 771 -7.94 17.96 15.21
C PHE A 771 -8.88 19.16 15.18
N ASP A 772 -8.58 20.12 14.32
CA ASP A 772 -9.46 21.23 13.96
C ASP A 772 -10.11 20.88 12.62
N LYS A 773 -11.44 20.76 12.59
CA LYS A 773 -12.28 20.47 11.42
C LYS A 773 -11.84 19.24 10.62
N PRO A 774 -11.75 18.04 11.21
CA PRO A 774 -11.42 16.84 10.47
C PRO A 774 -12.41 16.59 9.31
N ILE A 775 -11.90 15.99 8.24
CA ILE A 775 -12.68 15.63 7.05
C ILE A 775 -13.06 14.16 7.17
N GLU A 776 -14.34 13.85 7.06
CA GLU A 776 -14.84 12.49 7.03
C GLU A 776 -15.80 12.26 5.85
N LEU A 777 -15.88 10.99 5.41
CA LEU A 777 -16.87 10.54 4.43
C LEU A 777 -18.19 10.30 5.17
N VAL A 778 -19.20 11.12 4.88
CA VAL A 778 -20.51 11.03 5.51
C VAL A 778 -21.57 10.55 4.51
N ARG A 779 -22.54 9.79 5.00
CA ARG A 779 -23.75 9.45 4.25
C ARG A 779 -24.61 10.71 4.06
N ILE A 780 -25.18 10.87 2.86
CA ILE A 780 -26.12 11.97 2.54
C ILE A 780 -27.54 11.49 2.79
N PRO A 781 -28.18 11.90 3.90
CA PRO A 781 -29.50 11.36 4.27
C PRO A 781 -30.65 11.95 3.47
N GLU A 782 -30.44 13.09 2.78
CA GLU A 782 -31.41 13.69 1.88
C GLU A 782 -31.69 12.82 0.65
N GLN A 783 -30.74 11.97 0.30
CA GLN A 783 -30.86 10.99 -0.80
C GLN A 783 -31.28 9.63 -0.24
N GLN A 784 -32.60 9.39 -0.20
CA GLN A 784 -33.17 8.17 0.35
C GLN A 784 -33.27 7.04 -0.68
N THR A 785 -33.27 7.39 -1.96
CA THR A 785 -33.39 6.43 -3.09
C THR A 785 -32.05 5.89 -3.55
N SER A 786 -30.96 6.57 -3.23
CA SER A 786 -29.59 6.19 -3.57
C SER A 786 -28.66 6.28 -2.36
N ALA A 787 -27.67 5.36 -2.28
CA ALA A 787 -26.66 5.38 -1.24
C ALA A 787 -25.56 6.37 -1.64
N GLU A 788 -25.73 7.65 -1.28
CA GLU A 788 -24.76 8.71 -1.59
C GLU A 788 -23.87 9.08 -0.40
N TYR A 789 -22.59 9.29 -0.69
CA TYR A 789 -21.57 9.65 0.26
C TYR A 789 -20.78 10.88 -0.22
N GLN A 790 -20.36 11.74 0.71
CA GLN A 790 -19.61 12.94 0.41
C GLN A 790 -18.59 13.24 1.50
N PRO A 791 -17.35 13.67 1.17
CA PRO A 791 -16.42 14.20 2.17
C PRO A 791 -16.88 15.56 2.67
N ARG A 792 -16.96 15.70 4.00
CA ARG A 792 -17.33 16.97 4.67
C ARG A 792 -16.44 17.24 5.87
N ASN A 793 -16.20 18.49 6.21
CA ASN A 793 -15.65 18.82 7.50
C ASN A 793 -16.70 18.54 8.58
N VAL A 794 -16.28 17.87 9.65
CA VAL A 794 -17.08 17.65 10.86
C VAL A 794 -16.56 18.55 11.98
N GLY A 795 -17.14 18.51 13.18
CA GLY A 795 -16.66 19.29 14.32
C GLY A 795 -15.27 18.85 14.81
N ASP A 796 -14.72 19.57 15.77
CA ASP A 796 -13.38 19.29 16.28
C ASP A 796 -13.25 17.88 16.86
N GLY A 797 -12.04 17.34 16.87
CA GLY A 797 -11.80 16.00 17.34
C GLY A 797 -10.51 15.83 18.15
N SER A 798 -10.45 14.75 18.88
CA SER A 798 -9.24 14.33 19.57
C SER A 798 -8.99 12.83 19.44
N LEU A 799 -7.73 12.46 19.54
CA LEU A 799 -7.30 11.05 19.52
C LEU A 799 -6.13 10.87 20.47
N TYR A 800 -6.20 9.84 21.31
CA TYR A 800 -5.12 9.47 22.20
C TYR A 800 -4.92 7.97 22.25
N GLY A 801 -3.71 7.53 22.55
CA GLY A 801 -3.41 6.11 22.56
C GLY A 801 -2.09 5.73 23.19
N ILE A 802 -1.91 4.42 23.30
CA ILE A 802 -0.74 3.78 23.87
C ILE A 802 -0.23 2.75 22.88
N GLU A 803 1.07 2.72 22.65
CA GLU A 803 1.75 1.68 21.86
C GLU A 803 2.80 1.01 22.72
N VAL A 804 2.84 -0.32 22.68
CA VAL A 804 3.87 -1.14 23.33
C VAL A 804 4.45 -2.09 22.29
N GLU A 805 5.78 -2.15 22.22
CA GLU A 805 6.52 -3.10 21.38
C GLU A 805 7.50 -3.89 22.23
N PHE A 806 7.58 -5.16 21.97
CA PHE A 806 8.46 -6.07 22.69
C PHE A 806 9.07 -7.09 21.73
N LYS A 807 10.39 -7.21 21.74
CA LYS A 807 11.15 -8.28 21.06
C LYS A 807 12.15 -8.88 22.05
N LYS A 808 12.07 -10.17 22.29
CA LYS A 808 12.98 -10.85 23.22
C LYS A 808 13.11 -12.34 22.93
N ASN A 809 14.30 -12.93 23.18
CA ASN A 809 14.41 -14.37 23.26
C ASN A 809 13.83 -14.89 24.60
N LEU A 810 13.30 -16.09 24.61
CA LEU A 810 12.67 -16.67 25.80
C LEU A 810 13.67 -17.40 26.72
N GLY A 811 14.99 -17.24 26.50
CA GLY A 811 16.03 -17.79 27.34
C GLY A 811 15.97 -17.33 28.81
N PHE A 812 15.36 -16.17 29.07
CA PHE A 812 15.13 -15.69 30.43
C PHE A 812 14.13 -16.55 31.23
N MET A 813 13.24 -17.27 30.56
CA MET A 813 12.28 -18.18 31.19
C MET A 813 12.92 -19.57 31.42
N SER A 814 13.71 -20.04 30.44
CA SER A 814 14.44 -21.31 30.51
C SER A 814 15.53 -21.32 29.42
N PRO A 815 16.76 -21.84 29.73
CA PRO A 815 17.81 -21.98 28.73
C PRO A 815 17.40 -22.80 27.50
N LYS A 816 16.45 -23.73 27.64
CA LYS A 816 15.91 -24.53 26.54
C LYS A 816 15.10 -23.67 25.51
N LEU A 817 14.59 -22.52 25.93
CA LEU A 817 13.79 -21.61 25.11
C LEU A 817 14.62 -20.47 24.50
N GLU A 818 15.94 -20.46 24.69
CA GLU A 818 16.83 -19.40 24.17
C GLU A 818 16.74 -19.22 22.65
N LYS A 819 16.46 -20.30 21.90
CA LYS A 819 16.29 -20.29 20.45
C LYS A 819 14.91 -19.80 19.98
N ILE A 820 13.99 -19.58 20.90
CA ILE A 820 12.67 -19.01 20.61
C ILE A 820 12.75 -17.51 20.84
N LYS A 821 12.41 -16.75 19.78
CA LYS A 821 12.24 -15.32 19.86
C LYS A 821 10.75 -14.98 19.83
N ALA A 822 10.30 -14.20 20.79
CA ALA A 822 8.97 -13.62 20.82
C ALA A 822 9.03 -12.15 20.36
N ASN A 823 8.12 -11.77 19.52
CA ASN A 823 7.85 -10.37 19.17
C ASN A 823 6.36 -10.11 19.36
N ALA A 824 6.04 -8.99 19.95
CA ALA A 824 4.66 -8.54 20.11
C ALA A 824 4.60 -7.02 20.01
N ASN A 825 3.55 -6.50 19.41
CA ASN A 825 3.20 -5.11 19.52
C ASN A 825 1.68 -4.96 19.73
N VAL A 826 1.33 -3.99 20.56
CA VAL A 826 -0.04 -3.66 20.89
C VAL A 826 -0.19 -2.15 20.78
N THR A 827 -1.21 -1.73 20.06
CA THR A 827 -1.63 -0.33 19.96
C THR A 827 -3.07 -0.24 20.42
N LEU A 828 -3.34 0.61 21.40
CA LEU A 828 -4.67 0.94 21.89
C LEU A 828 -4.93 2.40 21.58
N VAL A 829 -6.07 2.71 20.97
CA VAL A 829 -6.40 4.07 20.52
C VAL A 829 -7.86 4.36 20.81
N GLN A 830 -8.12 5.56 21.29
CA GLN A 830 -9.47 6.10 21.42
C GLN A 830 -9.54 7.45 20.72
N SER A 831 -10.61 7.68 19.98
CA SER A 831 -10.89 8.96 19.34
C SER A 831 -12.28 9.46 19.72
N GLN A 832 -12.45 10.77 19.61
CA GLN A 832 -13.71 11.47 19.87
C GLN A 832 -13.80 12.61 18.87
N ILE A 833 -14.92 12.68 18.14
CA ILE A 833 -15.26 13.75 17.21
C ILE A 833 -16.58 14.37 17.59
N GLU A 834 -16.66 15.68 17.59
CA GLU A 834 -17.91 16.41 17.70
C GLU A 834 -18.65 16.36 16.36
N MET A 835 -19.91 15.92 16.38
CA MET A 835 -20.77 15.90 15.20
C MET A 835 -21.12 17.34 14.77
N SER A 836 -21.28 17.56 13.48
CA SER A 836 -21.92 18.78 13.01
C SER A 836 -23.36 18.91 13.54
N ASP A 837 -23.87 20.13 13.66
CA ASP A 837 -25.26 20.35 14.10
C ASP A 837 -26.26 19.60 13.23
N GLN A 838 -25.97 19.48 11.93
CA GLN A 838 -26.78 18.75 10.98
C GLN A 838 -26.76 17.25 11.24
N GLU A 839 -25.57 16.63 11.39
CA GLU A 839 -25.45 15.21 11.69
C GLU A 839 -26.17 14.86 13.00
N TYR A 840 -25.94 15.67 14.04
CA TYR A 840 -26.60 15.50 15.33
C TYR A 840 -28.13 15.58 15.20
N ALA A 841 -28.68 16.61 14.55
CA ALA A 841 -30.11 16.76 14.36
C ALA A 841 -30.73 15.60 13.58
N GLN A 842 -30.07 15.12 12.54
CA GLN A 842 -30.52 13.96 11.73
C GLN A 842 -30.52 12.67 12.52
N ARG A 843 -29.49 12.39 13.32
CA ARG A 843 -29.44 11.24 14.22
C ARG A 843 -30.53 11.32 15.28
N LYS A 844 -30.74 12.49 15.86
CA LYS A 844 -31.75 12.76 16.89
C LYS A 844 -33.19 12.58 16.38
N ALA A 845 -33.44 12.90 15.11
CA ALA A 845 -34.76 12.71 14.48
C ALA A 845 -35.18 11.22 14.39
N TYR A 846 -34.22 10.29 14.43
CA TYR A 846 -34.47 8.84 14.38
C TYR A 846 -34.03 8.11 15.65
N GLU A 847 -33.91 8.83 16.76
CA GLU A 847 -33.57 8.26 18.07
C GLU A 847 -34.62 7.24 18.51
N ARG A 848 -34.18 6.09 19.00
CA ARG A 848 -35.03 5.01 19.50
C ARG A 848 -35.46 5.28 20.96
N THR A 849 -36.54 4.68 21.36
CA THR A 849 -37.00 4.74 22.73
C THR A 849 -35.92 4.15 23.66
N GLY A 850 -35.44 4.97 24.62
CA GLY A 850 -34.35 4.59 25.52
C GLY A 850 -32.93 4.79 25.02
N GLU A 851 -32.76 5.17 23.76
CA GLU A 851 -31.46 5.61 23.18
C GLU A 851 -31.17 7.06 23.65
N THR A 852 -29.91 7.36 23.89
CA THR A 852 -29.45 8.74 24.13
C THR A 852 -28.35 9.07 23.14
N ILE A 853 -28.65 9.88 22.16
CA ILE A 853 -27.67 10.35 21.17
C ILE A 853 -26.90 11.54 21.75
N THR A 854 -25.57 11.37 21.89
CA THR A 854 -24.64 12.43 22.31
C THR A 854 -24.13 13.19 21.07
N ARG A 855 -23.54 14.38 21.28
CA ARG A 855 -22.89 15.16 20.19
C ARG A 855 -21.55 14.59 19.75
N GLU A 856 -21.05 13.59 20.43
CA GLU A 856 -19.74 13.03 20.21
C GLU A 856 -19.83 11.58 19.72
N ARG A 857 -18.94 11.22 18.81
CA ARG A 857 -18.78 9.85 18.33
C ARG A 857 -17.32 9.52 18.04
N THR A 858 -17.02 8.26 17.79
CA THR A 858 -15.71 7.80 17.32
C THR A 858 -15.41 8.32 15.91
N MET A 859 -14.13 8.59 15.62
CA MET A 859 -13.64 8.94 14.28
C MET A 859 -13.81 7.77 13.33
N ALA A 860 -14.30 8.02 12.11
CA ALA A 860 -14.40 7.02 11.08
C ALA A 860 -13.00 6.53 10.64
N GLY A 861 -12.86 5.23 10.42
CA GLY A 861 -11.59 4.59 10.04
C GLY A 861 -10.64 4.30 11.21
N GLN A 862 -10.93 4.78 12.42
CA GLN A 862 -10.10 4.55 13.60
C GLN A 862 -10.41 3.20 14.25
N SER A 863 -9.38 2.35 14.38
CA SER A 863 -9.47 1.07 15.10
C SER A 863 -9.10 1.26 16.57
N PRO A 864 -9.91 0.73 17.52
CA PRO A 864 -9.63 0.86 18.95
C PRO A 864 -8.38 0.09 19.40
N TYR A 865 -8.03 -0.97 18.69
CA TYR A 865 -6.80 -1.71 18.96
C TYR A 865 -6.23 -2.39 17.71
N VAL A 866 -4.91 -2.55 17.72
CA VAL A 866 -4.16 -3.39 16.78
C VAL A 866 -3.18 -4.23 17.58
N ILE A 867 -3.22 -5.55 17.39
CA ILE A 867 -2.35 -6.50 18.09
C ILE A 867 -1.64 -7.37 17.08
N ASN A 868 -0.31 -7.41 17.18
CA ASN A 868 0.54 -8.32 16.44
C ASN A 868 1.35 -9.17 17.42
N GLY A 869 1.43 -10.45 17.16
CA GLY A 869 2.25 -11.39 17.94
C GLY A 869 2.98 -12.37 17.03
N GLY A 870 4.21 -12.73 17.37
CA GLY A 870 4.99 -13.69 16.62
C GLY A 870 5.92 -14.48 17.52
N LEU A 871 6.05 -15.77 17.23
CA LEU A 871 7.05 -16.65 17.81
C LEU A 871 7.88 -17.23 16.66
N THR A 872 9.19 -17.13 16.76
CA THR A 872 10.11 -17.73 15.79
C THR A 872 11.07 -18.68 16.50
N TYR A 873 11.23 -19.88 15.94
CA TYR A 873 12.15 -20.89 16.44
C TYR A 873 13.17 -21.24 15.36
N LYS A 874 14.44 -21.17 15.70
CA LYS A 874 15.53 -21.50 14.80
C LYS A 874 16.21 -22.81 15.20
N LEU A 875 16.19 -23.77 14.27
CA LEU A 875 16.86 -25.05 14.40
C LEU A 875 18.13 -25.07 13.52
N ASP A 876 19.25 -24.62 14.05
CA ASP A 876 20.51 -24.45 13.32
C ASP A 876 21.07 -25.79 12.77
N SER A 877 20.96 -26.86 13.53
CA SER A 877 21.43 -28.22 13.13
C SER A 877 20.72 -28.69 11.85
N ALA A 878 19.46 -28.33 11.67
CA ALA A 878 18.69 -28.68 10.48
C ALA A 878 18.60 -27.52 9.46
N GLN A 879 19.19 -26.36 9.73
CA GLN A 879 19.05 -25.13 8.93
C GLN A 879 17.56 -24.80 8.65
N MET A 880 16.71 -24.93 9.69
CA MET A 880 15.27 -24.67 9.60
C MET A 880 14.86 -23.52 10.51
N ASN A 881 13.92 -22.72 10.01
CA ASN A 881 13.24 -21.68 10.79
C ASN A 881 11.74 -21.96 10.79
N PHE A 882 11.12 -21.83 11.95
CA PHE A 882 9.67 -21.93 12.14
C PHE A 882 9.16 -20.60 12.64
N GLY A 883 8.01 -20.18 12.16
CA GLY A 883 7.35 -18.95 12.61
C GLY A 883 5.86 -19.17 12.79
N ILE A 884 5.30 -18.61 13.86
CA ILE A 884 3.86 -18.48 14.10
C ILE A 884 3.60 -16.99 14.24
N PHE A 885 2.62 -16.46 13.51
CA PHE A 885 2.30 -15.03 13.50
C PHE A 885 0.80 -14.84 13.63
N TYR A 886 0.41 -13.96 14.51
CA TYR A 886 -0.97 -13.56 14.75
C TYR A 886 -1.10 -12.06 14.56
N ASN A 887 -2.18 -11.65 13.90
CA ASN A 887 -2.55 -10.24 13.72
C ASN A 887 -4.05 -10.11 13.92
N VAL A 888 -4.49 -9.05 14.62
CA VAL A 888 -5.87 -8.63 14.71
C VAL A 888 -5.97 -7.11 14.77
N LYS A 889 -6.97 -6.58 14.08
CA LYS A 889 -7.41 -5.19 14.14
C LYS A 889 -8.81 -5.17 14.76
N GLY A 890 -9.05 -4.31 15.72
CA GLY A 890 -10.35 -4.18 16.40
C GLY A 890 -11.48 -3.68 15.50
N PRO A 891 -12.73 -3.73 15.99
CA PRO A 891 -13.89 -3.24 15.24
C PRO A 891 -13.70 -1.74 14.93
N THR A 892 -13.97 -1.36 13.69
CA THR A 892 -13.67 0.00 13.22
C THR A 892 -14.93 0.60 12.62
N LEU A 893 -15.30 1.81 13.03
CA LEU A 893 -16.36 2.58 12.38
C LEU A 893 -15.92 2.85 10.93
N PHE A 894 -16.56 2.14 9.99
CA PHE A 894 -16.23 2.22 8.57
C PHE A 894 -16.97 3.35 7.88
N ILE A 895 -18.27 3.50 8.19
CA ILE A 895 -19.13 4.57 7.68
C ILE A 895 -19.94 5.13 8.85
N ALA A 896 -19.87 6.44 9.05
CA ALA A 896 -20.75 7.14 9.98
C ALA A 896 -22.15 7.24 9.36
N GLY A 897 -23.13 6.65 10.04
CA GLY A 897 -24.53 6.69 9.66
C GLY A 897 -25.14 8.08 9.86
N ALA A 898 -26.26 8.33 9.17
CA ALA A 898 -27.04 9.55 9.33
C ALA A 898 -28.53 9.29 9.07
N GLY A 899 -29.39 9.91 9.85
CA GLY A 899 -30.83 9.76 9.72
C GLY A 899 -31.31 8.32 9.89
N LEU A 900 -31.95 7.76 8.88
CA LEU A 900 -32.43 6.36 8.86
C LEU A 900 -31.30 5.32 8.83
N PHE A 901 -30.10 5.71 8.37
CA PHE A 901 -29.01 4.79 8.11
C PHE A 901 -28.12 4.65 9.33
N PRO A 902 -28.00 3.43 9.93
CA PRO A 902 -27.13 3.22 11.08
C PRO A 902 -25.66 3.21 10.73
N ASP A 903 -24.82 3.27 11.74
CA ASP A 903 -23.37 3.16 11.60
C ASP A 903 -22.96 1.79 11.06
N VAL A 904 -21.92 1.76 10.22
CA VAL A 904 -21.33 0.53 9.70
C VAL A 904 -19.97 0.31 10.33
N TYR A 905 -19.76 -0.87 10.88
CA TYR A 905 -18.50 -1.30 11.49
C TYR A 905 -17.85 -2.44 10.71
N SER A 906 -16.53 -2.47 10.66
CA SER A 906 -15.78 -3.68 10.30
C SER A 906 -15.62 -4.55 11.53
N ASP A 907 -15.84 -5.87 11.41
CA ASP A 907 -15.56 -6.83 12.46
C ASP A 907 -14.05 -7.09 12.61
N PRO A 908 -13.55 -7.46 13.80
CA PRO A 908 -12.17 -7.89 13.95
C PRO A 908 -11.85 -9.08 13.04
N PHE A 909 -10.78 -8.97 12.26
CA PHE A 909 -10.28 -10.08 11.43
C PHE A 909 -9.06 -10.70 12.09
N HIS A 910 -9.19 -11.95 12.53
CA HIS A 910 -8.17 -12.71 13.24
C HIS A 910 -7.30 -13.52 12.29
N SER A 911 -6.12 -13.03 11.96
CA SER A 911 -5.19 -13.71 11.05
C SER A 911 -4.13 -14.48 11.82
N LEU A 912 -4.16 -15.82 11.74
CA LEU A 912 -3.10 -16.71 12.23
C LEU A 912 -2.36 -17.31 11.05
N GLY A 913 -1.04 -17.17 11.05
CA GLY A 913 -0.15 -17.70 10.02
C GLY A 913 0.97 -18.58 10.57
N LEU A 914 1.39 -19.55 9.77
CA LEU A 914 2.57 -20.39 10.01
C LEU A 914 3.55 -20.24 8.86
N SER A 915 4.84 -20.25 9.16
CA SER A 915 5.91 -20.34 8.16
C SER A 915 6.98 -21.35 8.55
N VAL A 916 7.47 -22.09 7.57
CA VAL A 916 8.61 -22.99 7.72
C VAL A 916 9.57 -22.73 6.56
N ASN A 917 10.80 -22.36 6.89
CA ASN A 917 11.87 -22.17 5.92
C ASN A 917 12.95 -23.24 6.16
N LYS A 918 13.33 -23.95 5.10
CA LYS A 918 14.41 -24.94 5.11
C LYS A 918 15.46 -24.55 4.09
N LYS A 919 16.71 -24.37 4.56
CA LYS A 919 17.86 -24.15 3.69
C LYS A 919 18.57 -25.48 3.38
N PHE A 920 19.12 -25.59 2.19
CA PHE A 920 19.83 -26.77 1.70
C PHE A 920 21.26 -26.45 1.29
N GLY A 921 22.14 -27.44 1.45
CA GLY A 921 23.56 -27.31 1.17
C GLY A 921 24.32 -26.56 2.28
N LYS A 922 25.65 -26.71 2.28
CA LYS A 922 26.53 -26.12 3.30
C LYS A 922 26.47 -24.58 3.31
N GLU A 923 26.24 -23.98 2.14
CA GLU A 923 26.18 -22.52 1.98
C GLU A 923 24.75 -21.96 2.09
N GLY A 924 23.73 -22.83 2.21
CA GLY A 924 22.34 -22.41 2.35
C GLY A 924 21.80 -21.64 1.13
N ARG A 925 22.38 -21.85 -0.07
CA ARG A 925 22.01 -21.12 -1.29
C ARG A 925 20.61 -21.44 -1.77
N THR A 926 20.15 -22.65 -1.52
CA THR A 926 18.79 -23.08 -1.88
C THR A 926 17.91 -23.10 -0.65
N SER A 927 16.69 -22.62 -0.74
CA SER A 927 15.70 -22.78 0.32
C SER A 927 14.32 -23.16 -0.23
N ILE A 928 13.58 -23.87 0.63
CA ILE A 928 12.14 -24.15 0.44
C ILE A 928 11.40 -23.45 1.57
N ASP A 929 10.35 -22.76 1.21
CA ASP A 929 9.47 -22.02 2.10
C ASP A 929 8.07 -22.64 2.05
N LEU A 930 7.53 -23.04 3.20
CA LEU A 930 6.12 -23.43 3.37
C LEU A 930 5.44 -22.35 4.20
N LYS A 931 4.27 -21.87 3.76
CA LYS A 931 3.49 -20.86 4.47
C LYS A 931 2.03 -21.28 4.49
N ALA A 932 1.36 -21.04 5.61
CA ALA A 932 -0.09 -21.11 5.74
C ALA A 932 -0.59 -19.80 6.36
N SER A 933 -1.68 -19.25 5.85
CA SER A 933 -2.27 -18.01 6.32
C SER A 933 -3.78 -18.14 6.51
N ASN A 934 -4.34 -17.29 7.37
CA ASN A 934 -5.74 -17.34 7.80
C ASN A 934 -6.14 -18.74 8.34
N LEU A 935 -5.30 -19.34 9.17
CA LEU A 935 -5.55 -20.68 9.73
C LEU A 935 -6.77 -20.75 10.65
N LEU A 936 -7.26 -19.62 11.14
CA LEU A 936 -8.51 -19.53 11.90
C LEU A 936 -9.74 -19.53 10.98
N ASN A 937 -9.52 -19.47 9.66
CA ASN A 937 -10.56 -19.41 8.63
C ASN A 937 -11.57 -18.29 8.86
N ASP A 938 -11.07 -17.14 9.32
CA ASP A 938 -11.90 -15.99 9.63
C ASP A 938 -12.37 -15.25 8.39
N ASN A 939 -13.51 -14.55 8.50
CA ASN A 939 -14.21 -13.88 7.40
C ASN A 939 -14.03 -12.37 7.47
N LYS A 940 -14.07 -11.72 6.32
CA LYS A 940 -14.16 -10.25 6.25
C LYS A 940 -15.65 -9.89 6.35
N TYR A 941 -16.03 -9.38 7.50
CA TYR A 941 -17.41 -9.05 7.84
C TYR A 941 -17.52 -7.57 8.20
N PHE A 942 -18.45 -6.88 7.55
CA PHE A 942 -18.87 -5.53 7.89
C PHE A 942 -20.34 -5.56 8.22
N TYR A 943 -20.75 -4.82 9.24
CA TYR A 943 -22.10 -4.89 9.74
C TYR A 943 -22.67 -3.53 10.12
N TYR A 944 -23.98 -3.40 9.97
CA TYR A 944 -24.75 -2.29 10.53
C TYR A 944 -24.94 -2.53 12.03
N SER A 945 -24.74 -1.47 12.81
CA SER A 945 -24.99 -1.46 14.26
C SER A 945 -26.00 -0.37 14.61
N SER A 946 -27.03 -0.73 15.35
CA SER A 946 -28.04 0.19 15.84
C SER A 946 -28.41 -0.14 17.27
N PHE A 947 -28.96 0.84 17.99
CA PHE A 947 -29.33 0.70 19.40
C PHE A 947 -30.28 -0.49 19.61
N GLN A 948 -29.87 -1.45 20.45
CA GLN A 948 -30.62 -2.67 20.81
C GLN A 948 -31.07 -3.57 19.63
N SER A 949 -30.55 -3.39 18.43
CA SER A 949 -30.81 -4.30 17.30
C SER A 949 -29.73 -5.37 17.21
N GLU A 950 -30.06 -6.50 16.57
CA GLU A 950 -29.03 -7.43 16.09
C GLU A 950 -28.22 -6.79 14.96
N ASN A 951 -26.91 -7.07 14.91
CA ASN A 951 -26.04 -6.60 13.85
C ASN A 951 -26.46 -7.23 12.50
N GLN A 952 -26.60 -6.42 11.47
CA GLN A 952 -27.01 -6.85 10.13
C GLN A 952 -25.86 -6.71 9.13
N VAL A 953 -25.79 -7.59 8.15
CA VAL A 953 -24.72 -7.62 7.14
C VAL A 953 -24.71 -6.34 6.31
N TYR A 954 -23.54 -5.68 6.24
CA TYR A 954 -23.25 -4.68 5.22
C TYR A 954 -22.45 -5.30 4.06
N SER A 955 -21.42 -6.08 4.38
CA SER A 955 -20.73 -6.93 3.41
C SER A 955 -20.08 -8.14 4.09
N LEU A 956 -20.13 -9.29 3.41
CA LEU A 956 -19.51 -10.53 3.87
C LEU A 956 -18.71 -11.14 2.72
N ILE A 957 -17.41 -11.40 2.98
CA ILE A 957 -16.52 -12.09 2.05
C ILE A 957 -15.74 -13.16 2.83
N LYS A 958 -15.67 -14.37 2.32
CA LYS A 958 -15.01 -15.52 2.94
C LYS A 958 -13.70 -15.86 2.24
N PRO A 959 -12.53 -15.34 2.68
CA PRO A 959 -11.25 -15.54 2.00
C PRO A 959 -10.69 -16.95 2.14
N GLY A 960 -11.11 -17.72 3.15
CA GLY A 960 -10.61 -19.07 3.38
C GLY A 960 -9.16 -19.14 3.85
N MET A 961 -8.66 -20.36 4.06
CA MET A 961 -7.26 -20.64 4.41
C MET A 961 -6.40 -20.73 3.14
N SER A 962 -5.19 -20.18 3.17
CA SER A 962 -4.25 -20.24 2.05
C SER A 962 -2.93 -20.90 2.45
N PHE A 963 -2.40 -21.71 1.53
CA PHE A 963 -1.12 -22.40 1.67
C PHE A 963 -0.20 -22.02 0.52
N SER A 964 1.10 -21.91 0.75
CA SER A 964 2.05 -21.66 -0.34
C SER A 964 3.34 -22.46 -0.17
N LEU A 965 3.92 -22.86 -1.30
CA LEU A 965 5.20 -23.53 -1.42
C LEU A 965 6.12 -22.64 -2.27
N GLY A 966 7.21 -22.16 -1.68
CA GLY A 966 8.22 -21.35 -2.33
C GLY A 966 9.55 -22.09 -2.50
N PHE A 967 10.22 -21.83 -3.60
CA PHE A 967 11.59 -22.24 -3.88
C PHE A 967 12.44 -21.01 -4.18
N LYS A 968 13.59 -20.89 -3.51
CA LYS A 968 14.55 -19.79 -3.74
C LYS A 968 15.94 -20.35 -3.95
N HIS A 969 16.66 -19.80 -4.91
CA HIS A 969 18.06 -20.12 -5.19
C HIS A 969 18.91 -18.87 -5.36
N LYS A 970 20.09 -18.86 -4.68
CA LYS A 970 21.13 -17.81 -4.80
C LYS A 970 22.31 -18.45 -5.54
N PHE A 971 22.62 -17.90 -6.73
CA PHE A 971 23.70 -18.41 -7.59
C PHE A 971 25.07 -17.97 -7.10
#